data_f97dc885ee36fe3a7773afecd2ebca80
#
_entry.id   f97dc885ee36fe3a7773afecd2ebca80
#
_cell.length_a   1.000
_cell.length_b   1.000
_cell.length_c   1.000
_cell.angle_alpha   90.00
_cell.angle_beta   90.00
_cell.angle_gamma   90.00
#
_symmetry.space_group_name_H-M   'P 1'
#
loop_
_entity.id
_entity.type
_entity.pdbx_description
1 polymer ?
#
loop_
_entity_poly.entity_id
_entity_poly.type
_entity_poly.pdbx_seq_one_letter_code
_entity_poly.pdbx_strand_id
1 'polypeptide(L)'
;MPVITNNISFKCCLLEVIFLFWGVVDLISQTVVFPRDFSPAEGLVTIQEKPFRDEVCLNGLWELQCVPVPSSWKSGSGVAPELSLPQPNKWEKVKIKIPSAINVNDWGRGSNVGDGTQRPYVPSSVYFPSYPEYWKHTRMGWLRKNFRIPVEWEQKRVLLHFEAVAGDCIVLVNGQEVGSNFDSHLPFDLDISSYINRDAENELLVGVRHIKLFDKSHPLYKKMGATYPTGSNTDDLIGIWQDVYLLGVPEVRITDVFVQPWVDKNELILEIAMTNLTPKNKKITLGGVVKEWVNHAGKDVLTAPEISWSLGETVLTIPSEFVILRAGESKTITVRHQVNDVLKYWTPDTPYLYTLLLNVNDKKQTYDCKATRFGWCQFKIVGGEFQLNGKKIQCFGDIQHPFSAYICSRRFAYAWYQMIKDFGGNAVRPHAQPWPRVYYDLADEMGLMVLDETALFGSSIRLNFEEELTWQRSHEHLKRLILRDRNHPSVIGWSAGNETFAIALLNKPEKEVAAVWDDKLVDLTLSARKSDPTRDFITLDGDRDMEGRLPVWSKHFAHGLKLEDLPRNLNKPLIVGESGATYYGRPIQLYPFVGEKAFLSYEGRSEALAIDVYQNAKQMALPYLSYYSPSEVCWFGLEHMNLGYHHFERLPSLTDGIFAGKPYEEGKPGYQYERIPPYVTTFNPGLDPELPLYKPLPMFNALKAAFTGGTWTPYQEVKHPAKPEFPLPLYEVACLFGTVQPELIDFITRAGISLTDMPQKANLWIIDAEVVTAEDLQKIQPVLKKWQKKGGMLLALSSGAKLSEAFCNWLPEEVKLTDRRASALETDKNTSWGSYFELPDLYFSEMDGDRYILKQGLAGVLVEKGNAIFRASRTDWNLFNNVPEHWKCAQVVLYEAMEKPEGAALVTYPLDKVNLVLSAIDYHLWTKETDVFWRTLFKVMGIDIDKKDVQNRNAKKKEHDLLMDGPTD
;
A
#
# COMPACT_ATOMS: atom_id res chain seq x y z
N MET A 1 55.90 41.85 6.38
CA MET A 1 56.72 41.20 5.39
C MET A 1 57.84 40.49 6.11
N PRO A 2 57.93 39.20 6.08
CA PRO A 2 58.53 38.43 4.99
C PRO A 2 57.72 37.19 4.60
N VAL A 3 57.95 36.77 3.38
CA VAL A 3 57.42 35.58 2.73
C VAL A 3 58.09 34.35 3.34
N ILE A 4 57.26 33.36 3.76
CA ILE A 4 57.75 32.00 4.07
C ILE A 4 57.07 31.06 3.09
N THR A 5 57.88 30.55 2.19
CA THR A 5 57.60 29.42 1.30
C THR A 5 57.62 28.13 2.10
N ASN A 6 56.52 27.44 2.21
CA ASN A 6 56.47 26.07 2.73
C ASN A 6 56.25 25.10 1.59
N ASN A 7 57.32 24.43 1.23
CA ASN A 7 57.29 23.17 0.50
C ASN A 7 56.77 22.07 1.45
N ILE A 8 55.46 21.78 1.39
CA ILE A 8 54.89 20.57 1.97
C ILE A 8 54.85 19.52 0.88
N SER A 9 55.57 18.45 1.16
CA SER A 9 55.88 17.40 0.21
C SER A 9 54.63 16.70 -0.34
N PHE A 10 54.60 16.58 -1.65
CA PHE A 10 53.63 15.85 -2.46
C PHE A 10 53.40 14.36 -2.06
N LYS A 11 54.21 13.83 -1.14
CA LYS A 11 54.09 12.46 -0.63
C LYS A 11 53.08 12.27 0.46
N CYS A 12 52.72 13.30 1.27
CA CYS A 12 51.67 13.18 2.28
C CYS A 12 50.28 13.23 1.68
N CYS A 13 50.06 14.06 0.65
CA CYS A 13 48.72 14.12 -0.02
C CYS A 13 48.40 12.84 -0.78
N LEU A 14 49.39 12.09 -1.28
CA LEU A 14 49.13 10.83 -1.97
C LEU A 14 48.74 9.69 -1.00
N LEU A 15 49.27 9.72 0.22
CA LEU A 15 48.92 8.76 1.25
C LEU A 15 47.50 9.03 1.85
N GLU A 16 47.15 10.29 2.03
CA GLU A 16 45.80 10.65 2.47
C GLU A 16 44.70 10.37 1.40
N VAL A 17 45.02 10.56 0.13
CA VAL A 17 44.10 10.22 -0.98
C VAL A 17 43.98 8.70 -1.13
N ILE A 18 45.06 7.94 -0.91
CA ILE A 18 45.00 6.47 -0.92
C ILE A 18 44.22 5.93 0.29
N PHE A 19 44.36 6.54 1.46
CA PHE A 19 43.56 6.18 2.62
C PHE A 19 42.09 6.57 2.47
N LEU A 20 41.77 7.70 1.83
CA LEU A 20 40.39 8.06 1.49
C LEU A 20 39.79 7.14 0.41
N PHE A 21 40.54 6.70 -0.58
CA PHE A 21 40.10 5.75 -1.58
C PHE A 21 39.91 4.34 -1.01
N TRP A 22 40.76 3.89 -0.09
CA TRP A 22 40.58 2.60 0.61
C TRP A 22 39.41 2.65 1.61
N GLY A 23 39.22 3.77 2.31
CA GLY A 23 38.06 3.98 3.17
C GLY A 23 36.74 4.06 2.41
N VAL A 24 36.70 4.60 1.20
CA VAL A 24 35.50 4.67 0.34
C VAL A 24 35.21 3.31 -0.31
N VAL A 25 36.23 2.53 -0.66
CA VAL A 25 36.05 1.18 -1.22
C VAL A 25 35.56 0.21 -0.13
N ASP A 26 36.00 0.34 1.12
CA ASP A 26 35.47 -0.44 2.23
C ASP A 26 34.04 -0.03 2.62
N LEU A 27 33.67 1.24 2.42
CA LEU A 27 32.27 1.70 2.63
C LEU A 27 31.31 1.19 1.55
N ILE A 28 31.80 0.89 0.34
CA ILE A 28 30.98 0.34 -0.76
C ILE A 28 30.80 -1.19 -0.64
N SER A 29 31.66 -1.86 0.11
CA SER A 29 31.63 -3.31 0.31
C SER A 29 31.01 -3.76 1.64
N GLN A 30 30.65 -2.84 2.51
CA GLN A 30 29.91 -3.20 3.71
C GLN A 30 28.50 -3.62 3.30
N THR A 31 28.32 -4.93 3.17
CA THR A 31 26.98 -5.54 3.23
C THR A 31 26.31 -4.96 4.46
N VAL A 32 25.26 -4.17 4.29
CA VAL A 32 24.46 -3.69 5.42
C VAL A 32 23.93 -4.94 6.11
N VAL A 33 24.59 -5.32 7.18
CA VAL A 33 24.08 -6.37 8.06
C VAL A 33 22.97 -5.71 8.83
N PHE A 34 21.71 -6.07 8.51
CA PHE A 34 20.59 -5.67 9.33
C PHE A 34 20.84 -6.23 10.72
N PRO A 35 21.07 -5.38 11.70
CA PRO A 35 21.21 -5.85 13.06
C PRO A 35 19.87 -6.41 13.54
N ARG A 36 19.86 -6.99 14.71
CA ARG A 36 18.66 -7.56 15.34
C ARG A 36 17.57 -6.53 15.70
N ASP A 37 17.68 -5.33 15.24
CA ASP A 37 16.74 -4.22 15.38
C ASP A 37 15.40 -4.45 14.64
N PHE A 38 15.32 -5.46 13.80
CA PHE A 38 14.03 -5.97 13.31
C PHE A 38 13.26 -6.77 14.37
N SER A 39 13.97 -7.28 15.37
CA SER A 39 13.41 -8.03 16.47
C SER A 39 13.56 -7.24 17.77
N PRO A 40 12.70 -7.47 18.77
CA PRO A 40 12.88 -6.90 20.08
C PRO A 40 14.29 -7.22 20.62
N ALA A 41 14.93 -6.25 21.25
CA ALA A 41 16.22 -6.48 21.93
C ALA A 41 16.06 -7.57 23.02
N GLU A 42 14.88 -7.68 23.61
CA GLU A 42 14.42 -8.77 24.45
C GLU A 42 13.71 -9.80 23.59
N GLY A 43 13.99 -11.07 23.80
CA GLY A 43 13.29 -12.18 23.16
C GLY A 43 11.90 -12.44 23.74
N LEU A 44 11.47 -13.70 23.66
CA LEU A 44 10.19 -14.17 24.19
C LEU A 44 10.24 -14.46 25.68
N VAL A 45 11.43 -14.73 26.20
CA VAL A 45 11.68 -15.07 27.61
C VAL A 45 12.20 -13.85 28.33
N THR A 46 11.42 -13.32 29.25
CA THR A 46 11.80 -12.15 30.04
C THR A 46 12.89 -12.50 31.05
N ILE A 47 13.60 -11.49 31.54
CA ILE A 47 14.68 -11.67 32.53
C ILE A 47 14.19 -12.36 33.82
N GLN A 48 12.93 -12.19 34.21
CA GLN A 48 12.30 -12.80 35.36
C GLN A 48 12.01 -14.29 35.15
N GLU A 49 11.78 -14.67 33.88
CA GLU A 49 11.51 -16.08 33.52
C GLU A 49 12.78 -16.90 33.30
N LYS A 50 13.91 -16.24 32.98
CA LYS A 50 15.20 -16.90 32.64
C LYS A 50 15.70 -17.94 33.67
N PRO A 51 15.42 -17.84 34.97
CA PRO A 51 15.78 -18.92 35.91
C PRO A 51 15.08 -20.25 35.61
N PHE A 52 13.93 -20.25 34.94
CA PHE A 52 13.10 -21.41 34.66
C PHE A 52 13.00 -21.74 33.20
N ARG A 53 12.89 -20.72 32.39
CA ARG A 53 12.74 -20.75 30.92
C ARG A 53 13.99 -20.20 30.27
N ASP A 54 14.24 -20.61 29.05
CA ASP A 54 15.34 -20.05 28.29
C ASP A 54 15.02 -20.08 26.80
N GLU A 55 15.78 -19.34 25.98
CA GLU A 55 15.57 -19.23 24.55
C GLU A 55 16.87 -19.20 23.77
N VAL A 56 16.83 -19.73 22.56
CA VAL A 56 17.88 -19.59 21.55
C VAL A 56 17.26 -19.03 20.28
N CYS A 57 17.68 -17.85 19.85
CA CYS A 57 17.26 -17.28 18.58
C CYS A 57 17.93 -18.01 17.42
N LEU A 58 17.14 -18.54 16.49
CA LEU A 58 17.62 -19.23 15.29
C LEU A 58 17.72 -18.31 14.05
N ASN A 59 17.49 -17.02 14.21
CA ASN A 59 17.68 -16.04 13.13
C ASN A 59 19.10 -16.10 12.52
N GLY A 60 19.32 -15.35 11.46
CA GLY A 60 20.60 -15.30 10.76
C GLY A 60 20.62 -16.15 9.50
N LEU A 61 21.76 -16.68 9.13
CA LEU A 61 21.92 -17.36 7.84
C LEU A 61 21.33 -18.79 7.87
N TRP A 62 20.45 -19.05 6.89
CA TRP A 62 19.87 -20.35 6.61
C TRP A 62 20.20 -20.78 5.19
N GLU A 63 20.23 -22.07 4.94
CA GLU A 63 20.32 -22.60 3.58
C GLU A 63 18.94 -22.65 2.95
N LEU A 64 18.88 -22.38 1.66
CA LEU A 64 17.65 -22.41 0.86
C LEU A 64 17.78 -23.40 -0.29
N GLN A 65 16.70 -24.08 -0.60
CA GLN A 65 16.53 -24.82 -1.84
C GLN A 65 15.21 -24.40 -2.49
N CYS A 66 15.29 -23.69 -3.62
CA CYS A 66 14.12 -23.38 -4.43
C CYS A 66 13.64 -24.66 -5.14
N VAL A 67 12.35 -24.97 -5.02
CA VAL A 67 11.72 -26.12 -5.67
C VAL A 67 10.84 -25.62 -6.81
N PRO A 68 11.10 -26.04 -8.05
CA PRO A 68 10.29 -25.60 -9.18
C PRO A 68 8.88 -26.20 -9.10
N VAL A 69 7.89 -25.41 -9.47
CA VAL A 69 6.51 -25.88 -9.66
C VAL A 69 6.49 -26.82 -10.87
N PRO A 70 5.96 -28.04 -10.75
CA PRO A 70 5.89 -28.97 -11.87
C PRO A 70 5.12 -28.40 -13.06
N SER A 71 5.62 -28.58 -14.28
CA SER A 71 4.96 -28.12 -15.50
C SER A 71 3.58 -28.75 -15.74
N SER A 72 3.31 -29.89 -15.13
CA SER A 72 2.01 -30.55 -15.15
C SER A 72 0.97 -29.90 -14.25
N TRP A 73 1.38 -29.08 -13.30
CA TRP A 73 0.45 -28.38 -12.40
C TRP A 73 -0.31 -27.29 -13.14
N LYS A 74 -1.59 -27.15 -12.82
CA LYS A 74 -2.46 -26.13 -13.42
C LYS A 74 -2.94 -25.16 -12.34
N SER A 75 -2.74 -23.88 -12.57
CA SER A 75 -3.30 -22.82 -11.74
C SER A 75 -4.82 -22.92 -11.69
N GLY A 76 -5.40 -22.65 -10.54
CA GLY A 76 -6.85 -22.71 -10.33
C GLY A 76 -7.41 -24.15 -10.14
N SER A 77 -6.54 -25.13 -9.96
CA SER A 77 -6.97 -26.52 -9.70
C SER A 77 -7.51 -26.75 -8.29
N GLY A 78 -7.22 -25.86 -7.34
CA GLY A 78 -7.53 -26.02 -5.91
C GLY A 78 -6.60 -26.97 -5.17
N VAL A 79 -5.62 -27.55 -5.87
CA VAL A 79 -4.67 -28.52 -5.32
C VAL A 79 -3.25 -28.04 -5.62
N ALA A 80 -2.47 -27.79 -4.59
CA ALA A 80 -1.06 -27.44 -4.73
C ALA A 80 -0.22 -28.66 -5.12
N PRO A 81 0.91 -28.46 -5.83
CA PRO A 81 1.87 -29.52 -6.05
C PRO A 81 2.40 -30.09 -4.73
N GLU A 82 2.76 -31.36 -4.74
CA GLU A 82 3.49 -31.96 -3.64
C GLU A 82 4.87 -31.33 -3.50
N LEU A 83 5.27 -31.02 -2.27
CA LEU A 83 6.61 -30.54 -1.96
C LEU A 83 7.51 -31.75 -1.65
N SER A 84 8.25 -32.20 -2.67
CA SER A 84 9.21 -33.29 -2.49
C SER A 84 10.32 -32.91 -1.50
N LEU A 85 10.86 -33.92 -0.78
CA LEU A 85 11.98 -33.70 0.14
C LEU A 85 13.19 -33.05 -0.55
N PRO A 86 13.97 -32.24 0.17
CA PRO A 86 15.10 -31.52 -0.41
C PRO A 86 16.19 -32.51 -0.89
N GLN A 87 16.83 -32.14 -2.00
CA GLN A 87 17.92 -32.92 -2.60
C GLN A 87 19.26 -32.41 -2.09
N PRO A 88 20.15 -33.28 -1.60
CA PRO A 88 21.40 -32.85 -0.94
C PRO A 88 22.30 -31.92 -1.75
N ASN A 89 22.29 -32.04 -3.06
CA ASN A 89 23.17 -31.32 -3.98
C ASN A 89 22.50 -30.13 -4.68
N LYS A 90 21.28 -29.72 -4.25
CA LYS A 90 20.52 -28.63 -4.87
C LYS A 90 20.31 -27.42 -3.96
N TRP A 91 21.02 -27.36 -2.86
CA TRP A 91 21.03 -26.18 -2.01
C TRP A 91 21.65 -24.99 -2.75
N GLU A 92 21.03 -23.82 -2.57
CA GLU A 92 21.51 -22.57 -3.16
C GLU A 92 22.90 -22.22 -2.61
N LYS A 93 23.72 -21.56 -3.46
CA LYS A 93 25.05 -21.09 -3.04
C LYS A 93 24.96 -19.92 -2.06
N VAL A 94 23.94 -19.10 -2.23
CA VAL A 94 23.67 -17.94 -1.36
C VAL A 94 22.74 -18.39 -0.25
N LYS A 95 23.06 -18.03 0.98
CA LYS A 95 22.19 -18.29 2.15
C LYS A 95 21.20 -17.16 2.32
N ILE A 96 19.98 -17.50 2.70
CA ILE A 96 18.96 -16.54 3.10
C ILE A 96 19.18 -16.10 4.54
N LYS A 97 19.00 -14.81 4.83
CA LYS A 97 19.09 -14.27 6.19
C LYS A 97 17.68 -14.17 6.79
N ILE A 98 17.37 -15.00 7.74
CA ILE A 98 16.10 -15.00 8.47
C ILE A 98 16.19 -13.96 9.61
N PRO A 99 15.13 -13.13 9.83
CA PRO A 99 13.85 -13.10 9.15
C PRO A 99 13.94 -12.48 7.75
N SER A 100 13.38 -13.17 6.76
CA SER A 100 13.24 -12.66 5.39
C SER A 100 12.34 -13.59 4.58
N ALA A 101 11.42 -13.06 3.80
CA ALA A 101 10.77 -13.83 2.76
C ALA A 101 11.77 -14.23 1.67
N ILE A 102 11.55 -15.37 1.02
CA ILE A 102 12.39 -15.85 -0.10
C ILE A 102 12.30 -14.88 -1.28
N ASN A 103 11.10 -14.40 -1.57
CA ASN A 103 10.81 -13.46 -2.64
C ASN A 103 10.83 -11.98 -2.19
N VAL A 104 11.67 -11.67 -1.23
CA VAL A 104 11.78 -10.32 -0.63
C VAL A 104 12.05 -9.21 -1.65
N ASN A 105 12.67 -9.53 -2.79
CA ASN A 105 12.86 -8.58 -3.86
C ASN A 105 11.53 -8.05 -4.43
N ASP A 106 10.49 -8.88 -4.47
CA ASP A 106 9.16 -8.44 -4.84
C ASP A 106 8.55 -7.57 -3.74
N TRP A 107 8.73 -7.95 -2.51
CA TRP A 107 8.21 -7.21 -1.37
C TRP A 107 8.88 -5.85 -1.21
N GLY A 108 10.21 -5.78 -1.32
CA GLY A 108 10.98 -4.53 -1.26
C GLY A 108 10.62 -3.54 -2.37
N ARG A 109 9.89 -3.94 -3.38
CA ARG A 109 9.37 -3.06 -4.42
C ARG A 109 8.11 -2.30 -4.02
N GLY A 110 7.52 -2.64 -2.88
CA GLY A 110 6.41 -1.92 -2.30
C GLY A 110 5.23 -1.84 -3.23
N SER A 111 4.80 -2.90 -3.77
CA SER A 111 3.56 -2.92 -4.51
C SER A 111 2.45 -3.53 -3.70
N ASN A 112 1.24 -3.19 -4.03
CA ASN A 112 0.21 -4.15 -4.01
C ASN A 112 0.78 -5.36 -4.73
N VAL A 113 1.35 -6.11 -3.96
CA VAL A 113 1.95 -7.34 -4.13
C VAL A 113 1.55 -8.01 -5.42
N GLY A 114 2.44 -8.28 -6.25
CA GLY A 114 2.19 -9.06 -7.45
C GLY A 114 2.42 -8.36 -8.76
N ASP A 115 2.68 -7.08 -8.76
CA ASP A 115 3.15 -6.54 -10.02
C ASP A 115 4.66 -6.65 -10.18
N GLY A 116 5.42 -6.87 -9.09
CA GLY A 116 6.84 -7.24 -9.11
C GLY A 116 7.73 -6.60 -10.17
N THR A 117 7.21 -5.62 -10.87
CA THR A 117 7.81 -5.12 -12.09
C THR A 117 8.84 -4.05 -11.84
N GLN A 118 8.82 -3.44 -10.65
CA GLN A 118 9.60 -2.24 -10.45
C GLN A 118 10.36 -2.25 -9.13
N ARG A 119 11.63 -1.92 -9.19
CA ARG A 119 12.51 -1.81 -8.03
C ARG A 119 12.65 -0.37 -7.60
N PRO A 120 12.78 -0.10 -6.29
CA PRO A 120 13.36 1.14 -5.86
C PRO A 120 14.75 1.29 -6.46
N TYR A 121 15.14 2.51 -6.73
CA TYR A 121 16.50 2.84 -7.19
C TYR A 121 17.57 2.32 -6.24
N VAL A 122 17.31 2.38 -4.95
CA VAL A 122 18.24 1.86 -3.95
C VAL A 122 18.37 0.36 -4.16
N PRO A 123 19.57 -0.12 -4.47
CA PRO A 123 19.79 -1.53 -4.63
C PRO A 123 19.32 -2.26 -3.38
N SER A 124 18.64 -3.38 -3.55
CA SER A 124 18.22 -4.21 -2.42
C SER A 124 19.37 -4.61 -1.49
N SER A 125 20.62 -4.60 -1.99
CA SER A 125 21.82 -4.80 -1.19
C SER A 125 22.09 -3.73 -0.14
N VAL A 126 21.50 -2.56 -0.24
CA VAL A 126 21.63 -1.51 0.80
C VAL A 126 20.74 -1.83 1.98
N TYR A 127 19.56 -2.39 1.74
CA TYR A 127 18.55 -2.68 2.74
C TYR A 127 18.37 -4.18 2.97
N PHE A 128 18.58 -4.98 1.93
CA PHE A 128 18.53 -6.43 1.98
C PHE A 128 19.80 -7.04 1.44
N PRO A 129 20.14 -8.26 1.85
CA PRO A 129 21.12 -9.06 1.14
C PRO A 129 20.75 -9.12 -0.34
N SER A 130 21.74 -9.07 -1.21
CA SER A 130 21.53 -9.28 -2.66
C SER A 130 21.19 -10.74 -2.90
N TYR A 131 19.92 -11.04 -2.96
CA TYR A 131 19.47 -12.38 -3.33
C TYR A 131 19.42 -12.55 -4.85
N PRO A 132 19.60 -13.78 -5.35
CA PRO A 132 19.44 -14.08 -6.76
C PRO A 132 18.09 -13.63 -7.30
N GLU A 133 18.05 -12.98 -8.46
CA GLU A 133 16.84 -12.40 -9.05
C GLU A 133 15.72 -13.42 -9.24
N TYR A 134 16.05 -14.68 -9.57
CA TYR A 134 15.05 -15.72 -9.79
C TYR A 134 14.31 -16.16 -8.52
N TRP A 135 14.81 -15.82 -7.30
CA TRP A 135 14.11 -16.14 -6.05
C TRP A 135 12.75 -15.47 -5.96
N LYS A 136 12.57 -14.33 -6.61
CA LYS A 136 11.27 -13.64 -6.66
C LYS A 136 10.14 -14.49 -7.27
N HIS A 137 10.51 -15.47 -8.11
CA HIS A 137 9.56 -16.38 -8.74
C HIS A 137 9.37 -17.68 -7.98
N THR A 138 10.04 -17.84 -6.84
CA THR A 138 9.92 -19.04 -6.01
C THR A 138 8.51 -19.16 -5.45
N ARG A 139 7.89 -20.33 -5.64
CA ARG A 139 6.56 -20.65 -5.11
C ARG A 139 6.56 -21.86 -4.19
N MET A 140 7.68 -22.60 -4.16
CA MET A 140 7.93 -23.71 -3.25
C MET A 140 9.40 -23.75 -2.88
N GLY A 141 9.71 -24.12 -1.65
CA GLY A 141 11.11 -24.21 -1.23
C GLY A 141 11.30 -24.87 0.13
N TRP A 142 12.54 -25.20 0.41
CA TRP A 142 13.01 -25.69 1.69
C TRP A 142 14.03 -24.74 2.30
N LEU A 143 13.85 -24.44 3.57
CA LEU A 143 14.83 -23.71 4.39
C LEU A 143 15.45 -24.69 5.39
N ARG A 144 16.78 -24.62 5.59
CA ARG A 144 17.52 -25.51 6.48
C ARG A 144 18.37 -24.73 7.46
N LYS A 145 18.33 -25.17 8.73
CA LYS A 145 19.15 -24.67 9.80
C LYS A 145 19.64 -25.82 10.68
N ASN A 146 20.93 -25.87 10.95
CA ASN A 146 21.45 -26.76 11.97
C ASN A 146 21.50 -26.03 13.33
N PHE A 147 21.21 -26.74 14.40
CA PHE A 147 21.18 -26.19 15.75
C PHE A 147 21.61 -27.22 16.80
N ARG A 148 22.01 -26.73 17.95
CA ARG A 148 22.32 -27.56 19.13
C ARG A 148 21.45 -27.14 20.30
N ILE A 149 21.10 -28.11 21.13
CA ILE A 149 20.39 -27.86 22.37
C ILE A 149 21.40 -27.47 23.45
N PRO A 150 21.18 -26.37 24.20
CA PRO A 150 22.00 -26.03 25.36
C PRO A 150 22.01 -27.15 26.36
N VAL A 151 23.21 -27.45 26.92
CA VAL A 151 23.38 -28.54 27.90
C VAL A 151 22.49 -28.30 29.13
N GLU A 152 22.26 -27.06 29.50
CA GLU A 152 21.42 -26.63 30.62
C GLU A 152 19.94 -27.02 30.45
N TRP A 153 19.56 -27.42 29.22
CA TRP A 153 18.18 -27.82 28.93
C TRP A 153 17.91 -29.32 29.01
N GLU A 154 18.81 -30.08 29.61
CA GLU A 154 18.71 -31.56 29.71
C GLU A 154 17.33 -32.02 30.22
N GLN A 155 16.77 -31.30 31.22
CA GLN A 155 15.47 -31.61 31.82
C GLN A 155 14.31 -30.70 31.33
N LYS A 156 14.57 -29.86 30.35
CA LYS A 156 13.53 -28.98 29.78
C LYS A 156 12.87 -29.64 28.57
N ARG A 157 11.59 -29.29 28.36
CA ARG A 157 10.94 -29.49 27.09
C ARG A 157 11.50 -28.46 26.10
N VAL A 158 11.58 -28.82 24.84
CA VAL A 158 12.06 -27.91 23.79
C VAL A 158 10.92 -27.65 22.82
N LEU A 159 10.50 -26.37 22.75
CA LEU A 159 9.53 -25.93 21.79
C LEU A 159 10.26 -25.18 20.68
N LEU A 160 9.86 -25.41 19.45
CA LEU A 160 10.24 -24.63 18.29
C LEU A 160 9.14 -23.60 18.03
N HIS A 161 9.48 -22.34 18.14
CA HIS A 161 8.57 -21.20 18.00
C HIS A 161 8.86 -20.45 16.71
N PHE A 162 7.83 -20.18 15.93
CA PHE A 162 7.87 -19.26 14.79
C PHE A 162 6.92 -18.10 15.06
N GLU A 163 7.40 -16.86 14.90
CA GLU A 163 6.54 -15.68 14.96
C GLU A 163 5.64 -15.59 13.71
N ALA A 164 6.18 -15.89 12.51
CA ALA A 164 5.37 -16.08 11.31
C ALA A 164 6.14 -16.76 10.17
N VAL A 165 5.45 -17.64 9.45
CA VAL A 165 5.93 -18.27 8.23
C VAL A 165 4.90 -18.05 7.13
N ALA A 166 5.24 -17.30 6.10
CA ALA A 166 4.34 -17.02 4.98
C ALA A 166 4.23 -18.24 4.05
N GLY A 167 2.99 -18.59 3.73
CA GLY A 167 2.66 -19.77 2.94
C GLY A 167 2.17 -20.95 3.79
N ASP A 168 1.83 -22.04 3.12
CA ASP A 168 1.54 -23.33 3.77
C ASP A 168 2.88 -24.00 4.11
N CYS A 169 3.13 -24.27 5.38
CA CYS A 169 4.41 -24.79 5.80
C CYS A 169 4.32 -26.17 6.48
N ILE A 170 5.39 -26.94 6.29
CA ILE A 170 5.65 -28.21 6.96
C ILE A 170 7.02 -28.15 7.64
N VAL A 171 7.14 -28.66 8.83
CA VAL A 171 8.37 -28.61 9.61
C VAL A 171 8.88 -30.01 9.93
N LEU A 172 10.16 -30.25 9.63
CA LEU A 172 10.83 -31.51 9.95
C LEU A 172 12.03 -31.24 10.87
N VAL A 173 12.22 -32.11 11.86
CA VAL A 173 13.41 -32.16 12.70
C VAL A 173 14.06 -33.55 12.56
N ASN A 174 15.34 -33.57 12.21
CA ASN A 174 16.09 -34.79 12.00
C ASN A 174 15.37 -35.77 11.01
N GLY A 175 14.78 -35.22 9.96
CA GLY A 175 14.06 -35.99 8.93
C GLY A 175 12.67 -36.46 9.33
N GLN A 176 12.19 -36.17 10.52
CA GLN A 176 10.83 -36.50 10.99
C GLN A 176 9.93 -35.27 10.97
N GLU A 177 8.70 -35.40 10.45
CA GLU A 177 7.70 -34.34 10.49
C GLU A 177 7.24 -34.10 11.92
N VAL A 178 7.32 -32.86 12.36
CA VAL A 178 6.93 -32.43 13.71
C VAL A 178 5.67 -31.60 13.71
N GLY A 179 5.26 -31.06 12.55
CA GLY A 179 4.02 -30.31 12.40
C GLY A 179 3.94 -29.48 11.13
N SER A 180 2.83 -28.77 11.00
CA SER A 180 2.53 -27.89 9.86
C SER A 180 1.77 -26.65 10.33
N ASN A 181 1.74 -25.61 9.49
CA ASN A 181 0.96 -24.41 9.75
C ASN A 181 0.41 -23.82 8.45
N PHE A 182 -0.81 -23.32 8.51
CA PHE A 182 -1.48 -22.68 7.38
C PHE A 182 -1.48 -21.15 7.46
N ASP A 183 -1.17 -20.59 8.63
CA ASP A 183 -1.33 -19.18 8.92
C ASP A 183 -0.03 -18.42 8.64
N SER A 184 -0.09 -17.47 7.72
CA SER A 184 1.07 -16.68 7.31
C SER A 184 1.44 -15.54 8.26
N HIS A 185 0.62 -15.23 9.27
CA HIS A 185 0.70 -13.98 10.04
C HIS A 185 0.88 -14.18 11.53
N LEU A 186 0.50 -15.33 12.06
CA LEU A 186 0.40 -15.56 13.50
C LEU A 186 1.38 -16.63 13.98
N PRO A 187 1.85 -16.53 15.24
CA PRO A 187 2.83 -17.43 15.79
C PRO A 187 2.26 -18.84 16.03
N PHE A 188 3.18 -19.80 16.04
CA PHE A 188 2.87 -21.19 16.40
C PHE A 188 4.06 -21.89 17.05
N ASP A 189 3.76 -22.82 17.94
CA ASP A 189 4.72 -23.62 18.68
C ASP A 189 4.63 -25.09 18.28
N LEU A 190 5.79 -25.75 18.17
CA LEU A 190 5.90 -27.19 17.97
C LEU A 190 6.76 -27.80 19.07
N ASP A 191 6.24 -28.78 19.81
CA ASP A 191 7.03 -29.51 20.80
C ASP A 191 7.93 -30.54 20.10
N ILE A 192 9.21 -30.23 20.03
CA ILE A 192 10.22 -31.07 19.36
C ILE A 192 11.01 -31.95 20.30
N SER A 193 10.65 -32.01 21.58
CA SER A 193 11.42 -32.70 22.64
C SER A 193 11.74 -34.17 22.35
N SER A 194 10.85 -34.87 21.63
CA SER A 194 11.00 -36.27 21.27
C SER A 194 11.74 -36.51 19.95
N TYR A 195 12.02 -35.45 19.20
CA TYR A 195 12.61 -35.49 17.85
C TYR A 195 14.07 -35.04 17.83
N ILE A 196 14.55 -34.45 18.93
CA ILE A 196 15.89 -33.86 19.01
C ILE A 196 16.90 -34.84 19.60
N ASN A 197 18.13 -34.71 19.09
CA ASN A 197 19.31 -35.27 19.74
C ASN A 197 19.93 -34.20 20.67
N ARG A 198 20.03 -34.48 21.97
CA ARG A 198 20.53 -33.52 22.93
C ARG A 198 22.05 -33.36 22.91
N ASP A 199 22.76 -34.41 22.53
CA ASP A 199 24.23 -34.44 22.56
C ASP A 199 24.89 -34.17 21.22
N ALA A 200 24.09 -34.01 20.14
CA ALA A 200 24.58 -33.80 18.81
C ALA A 200 23.88 -32.59 18.12
N GLU A 201 24.38 -32.27 16.95
CA GLU A 201 23.74 -31.31 16.07
C GLU A 201 22.42 -31.88 15.50
N ASN A 202 21.40 -31.03 15.46
CA ASN A 202 20.10 -31.34 14.90
C ASN A 202 19.89 -30.58 13.61
N GLU A 203 19.16 -31.16 12.66
CA GLU A 203 18.73 -30.52 11.43
C GLU A 203 17.28 -30.08 11.53
N LEU A 204 17.01 -28.82 11.23
CA LEU A 204 15.67 -28.26 11.05
C LEU A 204 15.44 -27.98 9.57
N LEU A 205 14.37 -28.53 9.04
CA LEU A 205 13.88 -28.25 7.69
C LEU A 205 12.49 -27.61 7.76
N VAL A 206 12.31 -26.49 7.05
CA VAL A 206 11.01 -25.82 6.90
C VAL A 206 10.67 -25.79 5.42
N GLY A 207 9.72 -26.60 5.04
CA GLY A 207 9.19 -26.64 3.66
C GLY A 207 8.02 -25.67 3.53
N VAL A 208 8.02 -24.87 2.49
CA VAL A 208 7.01 -23.84 2.27
C VAL A 208 6.41 -23.93 0.87
N ARG A 209 5.09 -23.72 0.78
CA ARG A 209 4.35 -23.61 -0.47
C ARG A 209 3.53 -22.32 -0.47
N HIS A 210 3.61 -21.59 -1.56
CA HIS A 210 2.88 -20.34 -1.71
C HIS A 210 1.36 -20.59 -1.74
N ILE A 211 0.59 -19.78 -1.01
CA ILE A 211 -0.88 -19.97 -0.89
C ILE A 211 -1.61 -19.93 -2.23
N LYS A 212 -1.12 -19.17 -3.22
CA LYS A 212 -1.69 -19.12 -4.58
C LYS A 212 -1.64 -20.47 -5.34
N LEU A 213 -0.82 -21.41 -4.89
CA LEU A 213 -0.80 -22.77 -5.45
C LEU A 213 -2.08 -23.56 -5.11
N PHE A 214 -2.82 -23.12 -4.11
CA PHE A 214 -4.07 -23.74 -3.66
C PHE A 214 -5.32 -23.01 -4.20
N ASP A 215 -5.14 -21.99 -5.04
CA ASP A 215 -6.26 -21.25 -5.61
C ASP A 215 -7.15 -22.19 -6.45
N LYS A 216 -8.47 -22.05 -6.29
CA LYS A 216 -9.48 -22.80 -7.01
C LYS A 216 -10.28 -21.87 -7.91
N SER A 217 -10.33 -22.19 -9.19
CA SER A 217 -11.17 -21.49 -10.16
C SER A 217 -12.60 -22.03 -10.11
N HIS A 218 -13.56 -21.12 -10.24
CA HIS A 218 -14.96 -21.49 -10.29
C HIS A 218 -15.65 -20.92 -11.55
N PRO A 219 -16.46 -21.71 -12.27
CA PRO A 219 -17.04 -21.28 -13.54
C PRO A 219 -18.05 -20.15 -13.41
N LEU A 220 -18.74 -20.04 -12.27
CA LEU A 220 -19.79 -19.04 -12.01
C LEU A 220 -19.23 -17.74 -11.37
N TYR A 221 -18.11 -17.82 -10.64
CA TYR A 221 -17.55 -16.69 -9.90
C TYR A 221 -16.29 -16.16 -10.57
N LYS A 222 -16.16 -14.83 -10.61
CA LYS A 222 -15.04 -14.18 -11.33
C LYS A 222 -13.68 -14.51 -10.74
N LYS A 223 -13.59 -14.62 -9.42
CA LYS A 223 -12.35 -14.89 -8.69
C LYS A 223 -12.68 -15.77 -7.49
N MET A 224 -12.18 -16.96 -7.50
CA MET A 224 -12.14 -17.84 -6.33
C MET A 224 -10.68 -18.08 -5.98
N GLY A 225 -10.37 -17.98 -4.73
CA GLY A 225 -9.02 -18.14 -4.24
C GLY A 225 -8.83 -19.38 -3.39
N ALA A 226 -7.81 -19.34 -2.57
CA ALA A 226 -7.50 -20.37 -1.61
C ALA A 226 -8.35 -20.26 -0.33
N THR A 227 -8.29 -21.29 0.48
CA THR A 227 -8.92 -21.37 1.80
C THR A 227 -8.04 -20.80 2.92
N TYR A 228 -7.08 -19.95 2.59
CA TYR A 228 -6.11 -19.36 3.50
C TYR A 228 -6.50 -17.92 3.83
N PRO A 229 -6.28 -17.43 5.05
CA PRO A 229 -6.32 -16.00 5.34
C PRO A 229 -5.36 -15.27 4.38
N THR A 230 -5.89 -14.27 3.66
CA THR A 230 -5.17 -13.54 2.62
C THR A 230 -5.02 -12.09 3.06
N GLY A 231 -3.96 -11.74 3.72
CA GLY A 231 -3.68 -10.35 4.09
C GLY A 231 -3.60 -9.42 2.87
N SER A 232 -3.64 -8.13 3.10
CA SER A 232 -3.55 -7.14 2.02
C SER A 232 -2.23 -7.20 1.27
N ASN A 233 -1.14 -7.61 1.93
CA ASN A 233 0.22 -7.44 1.42
C ASN A 233 1.13 -8.64 1.56
N THR A 234 0.81 -9.55 2.45
CA THR A 234 1.61 -10.73 2.72
C THR A 234 1.15 -11.94 1.94
N ASP A 235 0.08 -11.82 1.18
CA ASP A 235 -0.48 -12.92 0.38
C ASP A 235 0.42 -13.37 -0.78
N ASP A 236 1.44 -12.58 -1.13
CA ASP A 236 2.47 -12.92 -2.13
C ASP A 236 3.81 -13.31 -1.52
N LEU A 237 3.96 -13.25 -0.19
CA LEU A 237 5.19 -13.68 0.46
C LEU A 237 5.28 -15.20 0.58
N ILE A 238 6.51 -15.69 0.66
CA ILE A 238 6.80 -17.09 0.96
C ILE A 238 8.08 -17.18 1.81
N GLY A 239 8.01 -17.96 2.89
CA GLY A 239 9.16 -18.23 3.74
C GLY A 239 9.04 -17.64 5.16
N ILE A 240 10.11 -17.71 5.92
CA ILE A 240 10.17 -17.29 7.32
C ILE A 240 10.44 -15.78 7.37
N TRP A 241 9.39 -14.98 7.54
CA TRP A 241 9.51 -13.52 7.46
C TRP A 241 9.54 -12.82 8.82
N GLN A 242 9.33 -13.57 9.91
CA GLN A 242 9.54 -13.11 11.29
C GLN A 242 10.47 -14.07 12.04
N ASP A 243 10.67 -13.81 13.32
CA ASP A 243 11.68 -14.49 14.14
C ASP A 243 11.38 -15.97 14.38
N VAL A 244 12.45 -16.71 14.65
CA VAL A 244 12.42 -18.13 15.03
C VAL A 244 13.21 -18.36 16.30
N TYR A 245 12.62 -19.07 17.25
CA TYR A 245 13.27 -19.41 18.53
C TYR A 245 13.17 -20.91 18.87
N LEU A 246 14.15 -21.39 19.59
CA LEU A 246 14.01 -22.56 20.45
C LEU A 246 13.69 -22.04 21.85
N LEU A 247 12.70 -22.64 22.50
CA LEU A 247 12.30 -22.32 23.87
C LEU A 247 12.52 -23.54 24.73
N GLY A 248 13.40 -23.40 25.73
CA GLY A 248 13.59 -24.39 26.78
C GLY A 248 12.64 -24.13 27.93
N VAL A 249 11.61 -24.96 28.12
CA VAL A 249 10.54 -24.72 29.10
C VAL A 249 10.40 -25.88 30.09
N PRO A 250 9.95 -25.62 31.36
CA PRO A 250 9.71 -26.67 32.30
C PRO A 250 8.56 -27.63 31.93
N GLU A 251 8.59 -28.87 32.39
CA GLU A 251 7.47 -29.82 32.21
C GLU A 251 6.23 -29.43 33.02
N VAL A 252 6.42 -28.79 34.18
CA VAL A 252 5.34 -28.20 34.97
C VAL A 252 5.40 -26.71 34.82
N ARG A 253 4.47 -26.14 34.09
CA ARG A 253 4.53 -24.73 33.72
C ARG A 253 3.18 -24.07 33.48
N ILE A 254 3.18 -22.75 33.50
CA ILE A 254 2.11 -21.93 32.98
C ILE A 254 2.24 -21.87 31.44
N THR A 255 1.17 -22.19 30.74
CA THR A 255 1.15 -22.19 29.26
C THR A 255 0.53 -20.93 28.69
N ASP A 256 -0.43 -20.34 29.40
CA ASP A 256 -1.11 -19.11 28.97
C ASP A 256 -1.64 -18.35 30.19
N VAL A 257 -1.69 -17.03 30.11
CA VAL A 257 -2.25 -16.13 31.11
C VAL A 257 -3.10 -15.10 30.41
N PHE A 258 -4.39 -15.04 30.73
CA PHE A 258 -5.26 -13.95 30.29
C PHE A 258 -5.56 -13.04 31.49
N VAL A 259 -5.11 -11.80 31.39
CA VAL A 259 -5.34 -10.75 32.38
C VAL A 259 -6.57 -9.94 31.95
N GLN A 260 -7.63 -9.99 32.74
CA GLN A 260 -8.90 -9.31 32.48
C GLN A 260 -9.11 -8.14 33.44
N PRO A 261 -8.85 -6.89 33.02
CA PRO A 261 -9.05 -5.71 33.88
C PRO A 261 -10.53 -5.25 33.82
N TRP A 262 -11.30 -5.58 34.84
CA TRP A 262 -12.68 -5.10 35.00
C TRP A 262 -12.71 -3.82 35.82
N VAL A 263 -12.38 -2.69 35.21
CA VAL A 263 -12.23 -1.38 35.85
C VAL A 263 -13.54 -0.92 36.54
N ASP A 264 -14.67 -1.13 35.91
CA ASP A 264 -15.99 -0.75 36.44
C ASP A 264 -16.39 -1.58 37.69
N LYS A 265 -15.78 -2.74 37.89
CA LYS A 265 -15.97 -3.60 39.06
C LYS A 265 -14.82 -3.50 40.05
N ASN A 266 -13.77 -2.74 39.71
CA ASN A 266 -12.53 -2.68 40.47
C ASN A 266 -11.89 -4.06 40.72
N GLU A 267 -12.04 -4.98 39.73
CA GLU A 267 -11.68 -6.40 39.83
C GLU A 267 -10.69 -6.79 38.73
N LEU A 268 -9.64 -7.49 39.11
CA LEU A 268 -8.71 -8.16 38.20
C LEU A 268 -9.05 -9.65 38.16
N ILE A 269 -9.42 -10.18 37.01
CA ILE A 269 -9.66 -11.60 36.78
C ILE A 269 -8.50 -12.16 35.98
N LEU A 270 -7.95 -13.28 36.44
CA LEU A 270 -6.85 -13.99 35.81
C LEU A 270 -7.32 -15.39 35.40
N GLU A 271 -7.27 -15.69 34.11
CA GLU A 271 -7.40 -17.05 33.62
C GLU A 271 -5.99 -17.58 33.34
N ILE A 272 -5.62 -18.67 34.03
CA ILE A 272 -4.27 -19.20 34.03
C ILE A 272 -4.30 -20.64 33.57
N ALA A 273 -3.77 -20.93 32.41
CA ALA A 273 -3.60 -22.27 31.91
C ALA A 273 -2.25 -22.85 32.33
N MET A 274 -2.26 -24.07 32.84
CA MET A 274 -1.07 -24.75 33.30
C MET A 274 -1.03 -26.18 32.79
N THR A 275 0.17 -26.73 32.63
CA THR A 275 0.37 -28.13 32.24
C THR A 275 1.36 -28.84 33.17
N ASN A 276 1.16 -30.14 33.35
CA ASN A 276 2.08 -31.06 34.01
C ASN A 276 2.39 -32.24 33.10
N LEU A 277 3.47 -32.15 32.33
CA LEU A 277 3.92 -33.22 31.43
C LEU A 277 4.76 -34.31 32.11
N THR A 278 4.97 -34.21 33.44
CA THR A 278 5.66 -35.25 34.18
C THR A 278 4.78 -36.49 34.38
N PRO A 279 5.36 -37.68 34.59
CA PRO A 279 4.59 -38.90 34.82
C PRO A 279 3.97 -38.99 36.24
N LYS A 280 4.07 -37.91 37.06
CA LYS A 280 3.57 -37.89 38.45
C LYS A 280 2.64 -36.74 38.69
N ASN A 281 1.62 -36.96 39.54
CA ASN A 281 0.77 -35.87 40.02
C ASN A 281 1.59 -34.83 40.78
N LYS A 282 1.29 -33.57 40.58
CA LYS A 282 1.93 -32.45 41.29
C LYS A 282 0.90 -31.72 42.17
N LYS A 283 1.29 -31.40 43.37
CA LYS A 283 0.55 -30.51 44.28
C LYS A 283 1.33 -29.21 44.32
N ILE A 284 0.78 -28.20 43.68
CA ILE A 284 1.42 -26.91 43.51
C ILE A 284 0.64 -25.79 44.20
N THR A 285 1.34 -24.72 44.45
CA THR A 285 0.79 -23.42 44.83
C THR A 285 1.10 -22.45 43.73
N LEU A 286 0.05 -21.82 43.21
CA LEU A 286 0.16 -20.75 42.24
C LEU A 286 -0.11 -19.42 42.95
N GLY A 287 0.76 -18.46 42.84
CA GLY A 287 0.62 -17.11 43.40
C GLY A 287 1.56 -16.14 42.70
N GLY A 288 1.45 -14.88 43.00
CA GLY A 288 2.29 -13.90 42.36
C GLY A 288 2.13 -12.47 42.84
N VAL A 289 2.72 -11.56 42.11
CA VAL A 289 2.67 -10.12 42.37
C VAL A 289 2.50 -9.33 41.08
N VAL A 290 1.88 -8.16 41.19
CA VAL A 290 1.84 -7.16 40.13
C VAL A 290 2.86 -6.08 40.49
N LYS A 291 3.75 -5.77 39.54
CA LYS A 291 4.76 -4.73 39.66
C LYS A 291 4.57 -3.67 38.59
N GLU A 292 4.95 -2.43 38.92
CA GLU A 292 5.04 -1.39 37.87
C GLU A 292 6.04 -1.82 36.79
N TRP A 293 5.70 -1.56 35.53
CA TRP A 293 6.60 -1.69 34.39
C TRP A 293 7.09 -0.30 34.00
N VAL A 294 8.37 -0.05 34.14
CA VAL A 294 8.96 1.29 33.95
C VAL A 294 9.75 1.31 32.64
N ASN A 295 9.30 2.15 31.72
CA ASN A 295 9.98 2.36 30.44
C ASN A 295 11.15 3.33 30.60
N HIS A 296 12.35 2.93 30.24
CA HIS A 296 13.54 3.75 30.18
C HIS A 296 13.99 4.06 28.76
N ALA A 297 13.25 3.58 27.77
CA ALA A 297 13.59 3.83 26.38
C ALA A 297 13.54 5.34 26.07
N GLY A 298 14.60 5.84 25.52
CA GLY A 298 14.59 7.15 24.87
C GLY A 298 13.63 7.17 23.68
N LYS A 299 13.40 8.36 23.14
CA LYS A 299 12.46 8.55 22.02
C LYS A 299 12.85 7.78 20.74
N ASP A 300 14.09 7.40 20.61
CA ASP A 300 14.60 6.74 19.41
C ASP A 300 15.52 5.57 19.80
N VAL A 301 14.95 4.38 19.81
CA VAL A 301 15.66 3.14 20.14
C VAL A 301 15.96 2.39 18.85
N LEU A 302 16.84 2.93 18.03
CA LEU A 302 17.30 2.26 16.83
C LEU A 302 18.01 0.94 17.12
N THR A 303 18.86 1.01 18.12
CA THR A 303 19.76 -0.07 18.50
C THR A 303 19.88 -0.05 20.01
N ALA A 304 18.84 -0.51 20.71
CA ALA A 304 19.02 -0.78 22.13
C ALA A 304 19.66 -2.17 22.27
N PRO A 305 20.96 -2.26 22.53
CA PRO A 305 21.59 -3.54 22.79
C PRO A 305 21.15 -4.10 24.14
N GLU A 306 20.48 -3.30 24.95
CA GLU A 306 20.09 -3.61 26.32
C GLU A 306 18.58 -3.45 26.51
N ILE A 307 18.05 -4.15 27.48
CA ILE A 307 16.65 -4.05 27.89
C ILE A 307 16.40 -2.63 28.40
N SER A 308 15.44 -1.94 27.76
CA SER A 308 15.11 -0.54 28.02
C SER A 308 14.00 -0.34 29.04
N TRP A 309 13.70 -1.34 29.86
CA TRP A 309 12.69 -1.29 30.91
C TRP A 309 13.15 -1.99 32.20
N SER A 310 12.47 -1.70 33.30
CA SER A 310 12.67 -2.38 34.58
C SER A 310 11.37 -2.57 35.33
N LEU A 311 11.36 -3.47 36.31
CA LEU A 311 10.26 -3.60 37.22
C LEU A 311 10.44 -2.64 38.42
N GLY A 312 9.40 -1.85 38.69
CA GLY A 312 9.31 -0.97 39.85
C GLY A 312 8.74 -1.68 41.06
N GLU A 313 7.99 -0.92 41.87
CA GLU A 313 7.43 -1.39 43.13
C GLU A 313 6.37 -2.49 42.93
N THR A 314 6.19 -3.32 43.93
CA THR A 314 5.06 -4.25 44.02
C THR A 314 3.81 -3.46 44.45
N VAL A 315 2.81 -3.41 43.56
CA VAL A 315 1.57 -2.66 43.79
C VAL A 315 0.42 -3.56 44.23
N LEU A 316 0.48 -4.85 43.92
CA LEU A 316 -0.58 -5.81 44.23
C LEU A 316 0.02 -7.20 44.46
N THR A 317 -0.52 -7.93 45.41
CA THR A 317 -0.16 -9.36 45.68
C THR A 317 -1.36 -10.22 45.30
N ILE A 318 -1.15 -11.19 44.42
CA ILE A 318 -2.16 -12.17 44.02
C ILE A 318 -2.18 -13.29 45.04
N PRO A 319 -3.33 -13.59 45.64
CA PRO A 319 -3.45 -14.70 46.63
C PRO A 319 -2.99 -16.03 46.04
N SER A 320 -2.41 -16.82 46.91
CA SER A 320 -1.94 -18.16 46.53
C SER A 320 -3.09 -19.17 46.43
N GLU A 321 -3.19 -19.82 45.29
CA GLU A 321 -4.15 -20.89 44.99
C GLU A 321 -3.47 -22.27 45.07
N PHE A 322 -4.10 -23.23 45.77
CA PHE A 322 -3.62 -24.61 45.79
C PHE A 322 -4.23 -25.42 44.66
N VAL A 323 -3.36 -25.97 43.80
CA VAL A 323 -3.79 -26.69 42.59
C VAL A 323 -3.19 -28.08 42.56
N ILE A 324 -4.00 -29.07 42.21
CA ILE A 324 -3.52 -30.41 41.89
C ILE A 324 -3.53 -30.56 40.37
N LEU A 325 -2.37 -30.83 39.79
CA LEU A 325 -2.19 -31.19 38.38
C LEU A 325 -1.84 -32.67 38.28
N ARG A 326 -2.69 -33.46 37.64
CA ARG A 326 -2.42 -34.90 37.40
C ARG A 326 -1.29 -35.06 36.38
N ALA A 327 -0.72 -36.25 36.32
CA ALA A 327 0.25 -36.61 35.29
C ALA A 327 -0.36 -36.40 33.87
N GLY A 328 0.32 -35.67 32.99
CA GLY A 328 -0.16 -35.35 31.64
C GLY A 328 -1.33 -34.38 31.55
N GLU A 329 -1.76 -33.77 32.66
CA GLU A 329 -2.94 -32.89 32.70
C GLU A 329 -2.57 -31.44 32.29
N SER A 330 -3.43 -30.85 31.48
CA SER A 330 -3.53 -29.39 31.28
C SER A 330 -4.82 -28.90 31.95
N LYS A 331 -4.72 -27.78 32.67
CA LYS A 331 -5.85 -27.23 33.44
C LYS A 331 -5.82 -25.72 33.44
N THR A 332 -6.97 -25.11 33.27
CA THR A 332 -7.17 -23.67 33.45
C THR A 332 -7.85 -23.38 34.76
N ILE A 333 -7.38 -22.40 35.51
CA ILE A 333 -8.03 -21.89 36.71
C ILE A 333 -8.33 -20.40 36.56
N THR A 334 -9.33 -19.94 37.30
CA THR A 334 -9.69 -18.52 37.36
C THR A 334 -9.45 -17.97 38.74
N VAL A 335 -8.63 -16.93 38.84
CA VAL A 335 -8.37 -16.20 40.08
C VAL A 335 -9.00 -14.82 39.99
N ARG A 336 -9.71 -14.40 41.01
CA ARG A 336 -10.37 -13.10 41.12
C ARG A 336 -9.76 -12.30 42.24
N HIS A 337 -9.46 -11.01 41.97
CA HIS A 337 -8.84 -10.17 42.97
C HIS A 337 -9.37 -8.72 42.90
N GLN A 338 -9.75 -8.16 44.05
CA GLN A 338 -10.16 -6.75 44.15
C GLN A 338 -8.91 -5.86 44.09
N VAL A 339 -8.93 -4.86 43.24
CA VAL A 339 -7.77 -3.99 43.01
C VAL A 339 -7.68 -2.87 44.05
N ASN A 340 -8.80 -2.47 44.66
CA ASN A 340 -8.87 -1.43 45.70
C ASN A 340 -8.24 -0.09 45.27
N ASP A 341 -8.40 0.29 43.99
CA ASP A 341 -7.95 1.55 43.38
C ASP A 341 -6.42 1.79 43.43
N VAL A 342 -5.61 0.74 43.60
CA VAL A 342 -4.14 0.88 43.68
C VAL A 342 -3.47 0.95 42.31
N LEU A 343 -4.17 0.52 41.25
CA LEU A 343 -3.65 0.57 39.91
C LEU A 343 -4.03 1.87 39.19
N LYS A 344 -3.04 2.51 38.59
CA LYS A 344 -3.23 3.69 37.68
C LYS A 344 -3.76 3.23 36.35
N TYR A 345 -4.63 4.03 35.74
CA TYR A 345 -5.18 3.75 34.44
C TYR A 345 -4.12 3.83 33.33
N TRP A 346 -4.19 2.88 32.40
CA TRP A 346 -3.61 3.08 31.07
C TRP A 346 -4.56 3.95 30.24
N THR A 347 -3.99 4.99 29.63
CA THR A 347 -4.69 5.89 28.69
C THR A 347 -3.72 6.33 27.59
N PRO A 348 -4.19 6.85 26.43
CA PRO A 348 -3.33 7.40 25.41
C PRO A 348 -2.36 8.48 25.90
N ASP A 349 -2.75 9.26 26.90
CA ASP A 349 -1.92 10.34 27.45
C ASP A 349 -0.98 9.86 28.56
N THR A 350 -1.37 8.81 29.28
CA THR A 350 -0.63 8.26 30.42
C THR A 350 -0.64 6.73 30.35
N PRO A 351 0.23 6.13 29.52
CA PRO A 351 0.22 4.68 29.26
C PRO A 351 0.93 3.91 30.36
N TYR A 352 0.34 3.89 31.57
CA TYR A 352 0.87 3.11 32.68
C TYR A 352 0.75 1.61 32.43
N LEU A 353 1.86 0.90 32.59
CA LEU A 353 1.96 -0.54 32.39
C LEU A 353 2.38 -1.26 33.65
N TYR A 354 1.99 -2.49 33.74
CA TYR A 354 2.30 -3.41 34.83
C TYR A 354 2.78 -4.74 34.29
N THR A 355 3.51 -5.49 35.12
CA THR A 355 3.84 -6.88 34.89
C THR A 355 3.27 -7.73 36.01
N LEU A 356 2.45 -8.70 35.64
CA LEU A 356 2.02 -9.77 36.51
C LEU A 356 3.10 -10.86 36.51
N LEU A 357 3.71 -11.13 37.65
CA LEU A 357 4.66 -12.23 37.84
C LEU A 357 3.95 -13.36 38.60
N LEU A 358 3.71 -14.47 37.92
CA LEU A 358 3.11 -15.67 38.50
C LEU A 358 4.17 -16.77 38.72
N ASN A 359 4.16 -17.38 39.87
CA ASN A 359 5.06 -18.48 40.21
C ASN A 359 4.27 -19.77 40.50
N VAL A 360 4.79 -20.87 40.00
CA VAL A 360 4.31 -22.22 40.27
C VAL A 360 5.29 -22.93 41.24
N ASN A 361 4.88 -23.13 42.47
CA ASN A 361 5.75 -23.63 43.51
C ASN A 361 5.21 -24.92 44.12
N ASP A 362 6.08 -25.73 44.73
CA ASP A 362 5.70 -26.67 45.81
C ASP A 362 6.51 -26.35 47.07
N LYS A 363 6.43 -27.21 48.07
CA LYS A 363 7.15 -27.02 49.34
C LYS A 363 8.68 -27.03 49.20
N LYS A 364 9.20 -27.49 48.04
CA LYS A 364 10.63 -27.76 47.86
C LYS A 364 11.28 -26.81 46.83
N GLN A 365 10.52 -26.40 45.80
CA GLN A 365 11.07 -25.66 44.70
C GLN A 365 9.99 -24.84 43.96
N THR A 366 10.46 -23.85 43.21
CA THR A 366 9.69 -23.20 42.15
C THR A 366 9.90 -23.97 40.85
N TYR A 367 8.82 -24.31 40.17
CA TYR A 367 8.84 -25.03 38.90
C TYR A 367 8.93 -24.03 37.73
N ASP A 368 8.20 -22.92 37.83
CA ASP A 368 8.04 -21.97 36.73
C ASP A 368 7.73 -20.57 37.24
N CYS A 369 8.14 -19.58 36.44
CA CYS A 369 7.73 -18.20 36.56
C CYS A 369 7.24 -17.73 35.22
N LYS A 370 6.08 -17.05 35.17
CA LYS A 370 5.55 -16.41 33.97
C LYS A 370 5.32 -14.93 34.22
N ALA A 371 5.91 -14.10 33.36
CA ALA A 371 5.70 -12.66 33.34
C ALA A 371 4.69 -12.33 32.24
N THR A 372 3.70 -11.48 32.58
CA THR A 372 2.70 -11.02 31.62
C THR A 372 2.52 -9.52 31.78
N ARG A 373 2.86 -8.75 30.74
CA ARG A 373 2.64 -7.30 30.73
C ARG A 373 1.16 -6.99 30.47
N PHE A 374 0.63 -5.98 31.11
CA PHE A 374 -0.74 -5.52 30.93
C PHE A 374 -0.90 -4.04 31.36
N GLY A 375 -2.03 -3.44 31.01
CA GLY A 375 -2.45 -2.13 31.52
C GLY A 375 -3.77 -2.24 32.26
N TRP A 376 -3.97 -1.38 33.25
CA TRP A 376 -5.25 -1.28 33.96
C TRP A 376 -6.18 -0.36 33.16
N CYS A 377 -6.98 -0.94 32.26
CA CYS A 377 -7.94 -0.19 31.43
C CYS A 377 -9.10 -1.09 30.99
N GLN A 378 -10.22 -0.44 30.72
CA GLN A 378 -11.40 -1.11 30.16
C GLN A 378 -12.01 -0.25 29.06
N PHE A 379 -12.16 -0.84 27.88
CA PHE A 379 -12.84 -0.24 26.75
C PHE A 379 -14.24 -0.83 26.60
N LYS A 380 -15.25 0.05 26.50
CA LYS A 380 -16.66 -0.35 26.40
C LYS A 380 -17.44 0.47 25.40
N ILE A 381 -18.54 -0.11 24.96
CA ILE A 381 -19.62 0.59 24.24
C ILE A 381 -20.76 0.88 25.23
N VAL A 382 -21.04 2.16 25.42
CA VAL A 382 -22.13 2.61 26.31
C VAL A 382 -23.00 3.64 25.60
N GLY A 383 -24.28 3.33 25.41
CA GLY A 383 -25.23 4.28 24.81
C GLY A 383 -24.86 4.74 23.39
N GLY A 384 -24.19 3.88 22.60
CA GLY A 384 -23.75 4.19 21.25
C GLY A 384 -22.42 4.93 21.16
N GLU A 385 -21.70 5.10 22.26
CA GLU A 385 -20.41 5.80 22.33
C GLU A 385 -19.31 4.87 22.84
N PHE A 386 -18.07 5.15 22.41
CA PHE A 386 -16.88 4.54 22.99
C PHE A 386 -16.54 5.18 24.32
N GLN A 387 -16.22 4.35 25.30
CA GLN A 387 -15.70 4.76 26.59
C GLN A 387 -14.42 3.99 26.94
N LEU A 388 -13.41 4.72 27.39
CA LEU A 388 -12.20 4.19 27.99
C LEU A 388 -12.19 4.56 29.49
N ASN A 389 -12.15 3.55 30.38
CA ASN A 389 -12.18 3.73 31.82
C ASN A 389 -13.38 4.59 32.31
N GLY A 390 -14.56 4.37 31.70
CA GLY A 390 -15.80 5.10 32.03
C GLY A 390 -15.88 6.53 31.45
N LYS A 391 -14.89 7.00 30.68
CA LYS A 391 -14.91 8.30 30.02
C LYS A 391 -15.10 8.16 28.53
N LYS A 392 -15.95 9.01 27.95
CA LYS A 392 -16.12 9.08 26.49
C LYS A 392 -14.78 9.34 25.81
N ILE A 393 -14.51 8.59 24.74
CA ILE A 393 -13.31 8.77 23.91
C ILE A 393 -13.70 8.69 22.43
N GLN A 394 -13.00 9.49 21.63
CA GLN A 394 -13.04 9.38 20.17
C GLN A 394 -11.66 8.90 19.68
N CYS A 395 -11.68 8.08 18.66
CA CYS A 395 -10.47 7.54 18.07
C CYS A 395 -10.19 8.25 16.74
N PHE A 396 -9.03 8.88 16.66
CA PHE A 396 -8.52 9.47 15.43
C PHE A 396 -7.19 8.81 15.09
N GLY A 397 -7.05 8.30 13.89
CA GLY A 397 -5.87 7.50 13.61
C GLY A 397 -5.40 7.49 12.18
N ASP A 398 -4.72 6.42 11.88
CA ASP A 398 -4.28 6.06 10.54
C ASP A 398 -4.52 4.58 10.31
N ILE A 399 -4.70 4.21 9.06
CA ILE A 399 -4.58 2.82 8.63
C ILE A 399 -3.28 2.69 7.87
N GLN A 400 -2.65 1.54 7.92
CA GLN A 400 -1.47 1.31 7.09
C GLN A 400 -1.37 -0.14 6.65
N HIS A 401 -0.87 -0.25 5.43
CA HIS A 401 -0.35 -1.49 4.89
C HIS A 401 1.14 -1.56 5.23
N PRO A 402 1.58 -2.38 6.16
CA PRO A 402 2.98 -2.48 6.50
C PRO A 402 3.73 -3.20 5.39
N PHE A 403 4.07 -2.46 4.36
CA PHE A 403 4.93 -2.96 3.29
C PHE A 403 6.34 -2.52 3.53
N SER A 404 7.21 -3.34 3.55
CA SER A 404 8.62 -3.17 3.25
C SER A 404 9.47 -4.14 4.03
N ALA A 405 10.71 -4.15 3.69
CA ALA A 405 11.78 -4.80 4.41
C ALA A 405 11.84 -4.47 5.90
N TYR A 406 11.25 -3.40 6.29
CA TYR A 406 11.37 -2.84 7.64
C TYR A 406 10.15 -3.07 8.51
N ILE A 407 9.18 -3.83 8.05
CA ILE A 407 7.94 -4.11 8.79
C ILE A 407 8.22 -4.63 10.20
N CYS A 408 9.26 -5.42 10.40
CA CYS A 408 9.63 -5.94 11.70
C CYS A 408 10.58 -5.00 12.49
N SER A 409 10.88 -3.81 11.98
CA SER A 409 11.74 -2.85 12.65
C SER A 409 10.99 -2.08 13.73
N ARG A 410 11.52 -2.10 14.96
CA ARG A 410 10.99 -1.30 16.06
C ARG A 410 11.04 0.20 15.74
N ARG A 411 12.10 0.67 15.07
CA ARG A 411 12.22 2.06 14.69
C ARG A 411 11.17 2.49 13.66
N PHE A 412 10.87 1.64 12.68
CA PHE A 412 9.81 1.94 11.73
C PHE A 412 8.46 2.07 12.41
N ALA A 413 8.11 1.13 13.28
CA ALA A 413 6.88 1.18 14.05
C ALA A 413 6.84 2.42 14.96
N TYR A 414 7.97 2.74 15.61
CA TYR A 414 8.08 3.93 16.46
C TYR A 414 7.91 5.22 15.65
N ALA A 415 8.56 5.34 14.48
CA ALA A 415 8.46 6.52 13.63
C ALA A 415 7.02 6.77 13.16
N TRP A 416 6.33 5.71 12.77
CA TRP A 416 4.94 5.80 12.36
C TRP A 416 4.02 6.20 13.51
N TYR A 417 4.15 5.58 14.66
CA TYR A 417 3.36 5.91 15.85
C TYR A 417 3.63 7.32 16.38
N GLN A 418 4.90 7.73 16.34
CA GLN A 418 5.25 9.09 16.72
C GLN A 418 4.62 10.12 15.76
N MET A 419 4.62 9.84 14.46
CA MET A 419 3.94 10.66 13.46
C MET A 419 2.44 10.78 13.76
N ILE A 420 1.77 9.67 14.09
CA ILE A 420 0.34 9.69 14.45
C ILE A 420 0.10 10.59 15.67
N LYS A 421 0.88 10.43 16.71
CA LYS A 421 0.77 11.28 17.92
C LYS A 421 1.05 12.75 17.62
N ASP A 422 2.03 13.04 16.77
CA ASP A 422 2.44 14.40 16.43
C ASP A 422 1.39 15.16 15.61
N PHE A 423 0.55 14.47 14.85
CA PHE A 423 -0.60 15.10 14.22
C PHE A 423 -1.88 15.09 15.08
N GLY A 424 -1.82 14.61 16.32
CA GLY A 424 -2.94 14.61 17.25
C GLY A 424 -3.83 13.36 17.17
N GLY A 425 -3.37 12.29 16.50
CA GLY A 425 -4.02 10.99 16.49
C GLY A 425 -3.76 10.21 17.78
N ASN A 426 -4.64 9.25 18.06
CA ASN A 426 -4.57 8.39 19.25
C ASN A 426 -4.93 6.93 18.94
N ALA A 427 -5.13 6.59 17.67
CA ALA A 427 -5.56 5.26 17.25
C ALA A 427 -4.85 4.81 15.97
N VAL A 428 -4.90 3.50 15.69
CA VAL A 428 -4.34 2.89 14.50
C VAL A 428 -5.08 1.59 14.18
N ARG A 429 -5.17 1.27 12.90
CA ARG A 429 -5.71 0.00 12.41
C ARG A 429 -4.66 -0.71 11.54
N PRO A 430 -4.23 -1.93 11.91
CA PRO A 430 -3.49 -2.80 11.00
C PRO A 430 -4.39 -3.17 9.83
N HIS A 431 -4.14 -2.60 8.65
CA HIS A 431 -5.04 -2.82 7.53
C HIS A 431 -4.90 -4.23 6.97
N ALA A 432 -6.01 -4.94 7.10
CA ALA A 432 -6.34 -6.25 6.56
C ALA A 432 -5.30 -7.35 6.81
N GLN A 433 -4.56 -7.24 7.91
CA GLN A 433 -3.68 -8.32 8.38
C GLN A 433 -3.10 -8.05 9.78
N PRO A 434 -2.83 -9.10 10.59
CA PRO A 434 -2.09 -8.94 11.83
C PRO A 434 -0.67 -8.44 11.58
N TRP A 435 -0.22 -7.52 12.42
CA TRP A 435 1.15 -6.99 12.36
C TRP A 435 2.10 -7.75 13.27
N PRO A 436 3.43 -7.57 13.11
CA PRO A 436 4.41 -8.08 14.05
C PRO A 436 4.19 -7.58 15.47
N ARG A 437 4.51 -8.40 16.47
CA ARG A 437 4.30 -8.13 17.90
C ARG A 437 4.84 -6.77 18.36
N VAL A 438 5.95 -6.33 17.78
CA VAL A 438 6.59 -5.06 18.15
C VAL A 438 5.67 -3.83 18.02
N TYR A 439 4.68 -3.88 17.12
CA TYR A 439 3.72 -2.78 16.97
C TYR A 439 2.78 -2.68 18.18
N TYR A 440 2.32 -3.81 18.71
CA TYR A 440 1.43 -3.84 19.88
C TYR A 440 2.20 -3.47 21.15
N ASP A 441 3.44 -3.97 21.28
CA ASP A 441 4.32 -3.58 22.38
C ASP A 441 4.54 -2.07 22.42
N LEU A 442 4.82 -1.46 21.28
CA LEU A 442 4.99 -0.01 21.15
C LEU A 442 3.69 0.77 21.33
N ALA A 443 2.57 0.25 20.85
CA ALA A 443 1.27 0.89 21.06
C ALA A 443 0.93 0.98 22.54
N ASP A 444 1.20 -0.09 23.32
CA ASP A 444 1.08 -0.09 24.77
C ASP A 444 1.94 0.99 25.42
N GLU A 445 3.22 1.06 25.02
CA GLU A 445 4.22 1.95 25.58
C GLU A 445 3.99 3.43 25.21
N MET A 446 3.50 3.69 24.01
CA MET A 446 3.31 5.03 23.48
C MET A 446 1.89 5.57 23.70
N GLY A 447 0.95 4.72 24.13
CA GLY A 447 -0.45 5.10 24.32
C GLY A 447 -1.19 5.30 23.00
N LEU A 448 -1.16 4.30 22.11
CA LEU A 448 -1.99 4.25 20.91
C LEU A 448 -3.04 3.17 21.05
N MET A 449 -4.28 3.47 20.66
CA MET A 449 -5.36 2.48 20.63
C MET A 449 -5.34 1.74 19.31
N VAL A 450 -5.47 0.42 19.35
CA VAL A 450 -5.40 -0.45 18.18
C VAL A 450 -6.75 -1.13 17.97
N LEU A 451 -7.37 -0.91 16.81
CA LEU A 451 -8.40 -1.80 16.28
C LEU A 451 -7.69 -2.94 15.53
N ASP A 452 -7.51 -4.06 16.19
CA ASP A 452 -6.75 -5.17 15.63
C ASP A 452 -7.55 -5.96 14.60
N GLU A 453 -6.90 -6.38 13.51
CA GLU A 453 -7.60 -6.91 12.35
C GLU A 453 -6.99 -8.21 11.82
N THR A 454 -7.89 -9.11 11.41
CA THR A 454 -7.51 -10.37 10.78
C THR A 454 -6.99 -10.20 9.36
N ALA A 455 -6.36 -11.26 8.83
CA ALA A 455 -5.97 -11.33 7.42
C ALA A 455 -7.13 -11.75 6.48
N LEU A 456 -8.36 -11.37 6.79
CA LEU A 456 -9.51 -11.61 5.92
C LEU A 456 -9.79 -10.39 5.06
N PHE A 457 -9.03 -10.25 3.97
CA PHE A 457 -9.11 -9.12 3.06
C PHE A 457 -10.07 -9.41 1.91
N GLY A 458 -11.33 -8.97 2.03
CA GLY A 458 -12.37 -9.20 1.04
C GLY A 458 -12.09 -8.52 -0.30
N SER A 459 -11.46 -7.34 -0.29
CA SER A 459 -11.12 -6.61 -1.52
C SER A 459 -10.11 -7.34 -2.40
N SER A 460 -9.31 -8.27 -1.86
CA SER A 460 -8.47 -9.16 -2.67
C SER A 460 -9.27 -10.14 -3.53
N ILE A 461 -10.50 -10.44 -3.13
CA ILE A 461 -11.44 -11.36 -3.79
C ILE A 461 -10.85 -12.77 -3.94
N ARG A 462 -9.97 -13.16 -3.02
CA ARG A 462 -9.28 -14.44 -3.07
C ARG A 462 -9.76 -15.45 -2.04
N LEU A 463 -10.59 -15.02 -1.07
CA LEU A 463 -11.18 -15.92 -0.10
C LEU A 463 -12.28 -16.78 -0.75
N ASN A 464 -12.19 -18.09 -0.60
CA ASN A 464 -13.15 -19.02 -1.15
C ASN A 464 -14.25 -19.32 -0.14
N PHE A 465 -15.32 -18.53 -0.12
CA PHE A 465 -16.42 -18.64 0.82
C PHE A 465 -17.34 -19.88 0.60
N GLU A 466 -17.18 -20.59 -0.52
CA GLU A 466 -17.90 -21.86 -0.73
C GLU A 466 -17.29 -23.02 0.05
N GLU A 467 -15.98 -22.96 0.35
CA GLU A 467 -15.28 -24.04 1.03
C GLU A 467 -15.39 -23.92 2.55
N GLU A 468 -15.86 -24.96 3.19
CA GLU A 468 -15.97 -25.01 4.66
C GLU A 468 -14.59 -24.81 5.35
N LEU A 469 -13.52 -25.26 4.72
CA LEU A 469 -12.17 -25.10 5.23
C LEU A 469 -11.76 -23.62 5.35
N THR A 470 -12.29 -22.74 4.51
CA THR A 470 -12.07 -21.27 4.64
C THR A 470 -12.60 -20.78 5.98
N TRP A 471 -13.79 -21.18 6.36
CA TRP A 471 -14.43 -20.77 7.62
C TRP A 471 -13.73 -21.35 8.84
N GLN A 472 -13.35 -22.62 8.79
CA GLN A 472 -12.58 -23.25 9.87
C GLN A 472 -11.24 -22.54 10.11
N ARG A 473 -10.50 -22.24 9.04
CA ARG A 473 -9.24 -21.48 9.12
C ARG A 473 -9.45 -20.04 9.57
N SER A 474 -10.53 -19.39 9.11
CA SER A 474 -10.85 -18.02 9.54
C SER A 474 -11.15 -17.95 11.04
N HIS A 475 -11.92 -18.88 11.58
CA HIS A 475 -12.19 -18.97 13.01
C HIS A 475 -10.92 -19.24 13.82
N GLU A 476 -10.06 -20.16 13.36
CA GLU A 476 -8.79 -20.45 14.04
C GLU A 476 -7.83 -19.24 13.97
N HIS A 477 -7.78 -18.55 12.83
CA HIS A 477 -6.99 -17.34 12.65
C HIS A 477 -7.43 -16.23 13.61
N LEU A 478 -8.74 -15.89 13.66
CA LEU A 478 -9.27 -14.90 14.59
C LEU A 478 -9.00 -15.27 16.03
N LYS A 479 -9.20 -16.53 16.40
CA LYS A 479 -8.91 -17.02 17.76
C LYS A 479 -7.42 -16.87 18.11
N ARG A 480 -6.51 -17.24 17.22
CA ARG A 480 -5.05 -17.12 17.43
C ARG A 480 -4.64 -15.64 17.56
N LEU A 481 -5.19 -14.76 16.74
CA LEU A 481 -4.98 -13.32 16.83
C LEU A 481 -5.36 -12.82 18.24
N ILE A 482 -6.56 -13.14 18.69
CA ILE A 482 -7.05 -12.72 20.02
C ILE A 482 -6.17 -13.29 21.14
N LEU A 483 -5.80 -14.55 21.08
CA LEU A 483 -4.94 -15.19 22.10
C LEU A 483 -3.56 -14.52 22.17
N ARG A 484 -3.00 -14.09 21.04
CA ARG A 484 -1.73 -13.36 21.01
C ARG A 484 -1.86 -11.98 21.67
N ASP A 485 -2.92 -11.22 21.34
CA ASP A 485 -2.95 -9.79 21.59
C ASP A 485 -3.91 -9.32 22.69
N ARG A 486 -4.71 -10.22 23.29
CA ARG A 486 -5.75 -9.86 24.29
C ARG A 486 -5.21 -9.26 25.60
N ASN A 487 -3.91 -9.39 25.90
CA ASN A 487 -3.30 -8.78 27.07
C ASN A 487 -2.76 -7.36 26.81
N HIS A 488 -2.72 -6.92 25.55
CA HIS A 488 -2.31 -5.56 25.21
C HIS A 488 -3.40 -4.54 25.57
N PRO A 489 -3.14 -3.60 26.48
CA PRO A 489 -4.11 -2.56 26.83
C PRO A 489 -4.41 -1.61 25.67
N SER A 490 -3.51 -1.49 24.71
CA SER A 490 -3.68 -0.73 23.49
C SER A 490 -4.76 -1.30 22.56
N VAL A 491 -4.94 -2.62 22.53
CA VAL A 491 -5.97 -3.26 21.69
C VAL A 491 -7.35 -2.97 22.27
N ILE A 492 -8.15 -2.19 21.56
CA ILE A 492 -9.48 -1.75 21.99
C ILE A 492 -10.62 -2.55 21.36
N GLY A 493 -10.36 -3.27 20.29
CA GLY A 493 -11.37 -4.05 19.58
C GLY A 493 -10.79 -4.98 18.52
N TRP A 494 -11.69 -5.79 17.96
CA TRP A 494 -11.39 -6.84 17.01
C TRP A 494 -12.16 -6.61 15.71
N SER A 495 -11.47 -6.46 14.60
CA SER A 495 -12.04 -6.49 13.26
C SER A 495 -11.82 -7.88 12.65
N ALA A 496 -12.92 -8.56 12.37
CA ALA A 496 -12.88 -9.92 11.81
C ALA A 496 -12.61 -9.97 10.30
N GLY A 497 -12.54 -8.83 9.64
CA GLY A 497 -12.20 -8.72 8.22
C GLY A 497 -12.41 -7.33 7.67
N ASN A 498 -11.83 -7.07 6.52
CA ASN A 498 -11.91 -5.82 5.78
C ASN A 498 -12.70 -6.01 4.48
N GLU A 499 -13.79 -5.25 4.29
CA GLU A 499 -14.56 -5.19 3.03
C GLU A 499 -14.95 -6.57 2.47
N THR A 500 -15.41 -7.48 3.32
CA THR A 500 -15.73 -8.85 2.91
C THR A 500 -16.93 -8.90 1.95
N PHE A 501 -17.77 -7.84 1.95
CA PHE A 501 -18.87 -7.66 0.98
C PHE A 501 -18.39 -7.68 -0.48
N ALA A 502 -17.15 -7.27 -0.74
CA ALA A 502 -16.59 -7.23 -2.10
C ALA A 502 -16.58 -8.62 -2.76
N ILE A 503 -16.46 -9.69 -1.97
CA ILE A 503 -16.52 -11.07 -2.46
C ILE A 503 -17.91 -11.37 -3.04
N ALA A 504 -18.98 -11.03 -2.31
CA ALA A 504 -20.35 -11.21 -2.80
C ALA A 504 -20.68 -10.27 -3.96
N LEU A 505 -20.23 -8.99 -3.86
CA LEU A 505 -20.47 -8.00 -4.91
C LEU A 505 -19.90 -8.41 -6.28
N LEU A 506 -18.67 -8.94 -6.29
CA LEU A 506 -17.99 -9.28 -7.53
C LEU A 506 -18.31 -10.69 -8.04
N ASN A 507 -18.55 -11.62 -7.17
CA ASN A 507 -18.92 -12.99 -7.54
C ASN A 507 -20.42 -13.13 -7.86
N LYS A 508 -21.25 -12.21 -7.36
CA LYS A 508 -22.70 -12.19 -7.60
C LYS A 508 -23.36 -13.54 -7.35
N PRO A 509 -23.20 -14.13 -6.15
CA PRO A 509 -23.82 -15.40 -5.82
C PRO A 509 -25.38 -15.29 -5.81
N GLU A 510 -26.04 -16.43 -5.86
CA GLU A 510 -27.49 -16.46 -5.63
C GLU A 510 -27.81 -15.91 -4.23
N LYS A 511 -29.00 -15.30 -4.08
CA LYS A 511 -29.39 -14.60 -2.84
C LYS A 511 -29.29 -15.50 -1.61
N GLU A 512 -29.69 -16.75 -1.76
CA GLU A 512 -29.64 -17.74 -0.69
C GLU A 512 -28.22 -18.07 -0.26
N VAL A 513 -27.30 -18.14 -1.22
CA VAL A 513 -25.85 -18.36 -0.96
C VAL A 513 -25.25 -17.15 -0.28
N ALA A 514 -25.55 -15.93 -0.74
CA ALA A 514 -25.10 -14.70 -0.11
C ALA A 514 -25.55 -14.63 1.36
N ALA A 515 -26.81 -14.95 1.64
CA ALA A 515 -27.34 -14.97 3.00
C ALA A 515 -26.59 -15.96 3.93
N VAL A 516 -26.22 -17.13 3.40
CA VAL A 516 -25.41 -18.11 4.17
C VAL A 516 -24.00 -17.55 4.47
N TRP A 517 -23.38 -16.84 3.52
CA TRP A 517 -22.10 -16.20 3.75
C TRP A 517 -22.19 -15.09 4.80
N ASP A 518 -23.24 -14.27 4.74
CA ASP A 518 -23.51 -13.23 5.73
C ASP A 518 -23.69 -13.81 7.14
N ASP A 519 -24.44 -14.90 7.28
CA ASP A 519 -24.62 -15.59 8.56
C ASP A 519 -23.29 -16.11 9.12
N LYS A 520 -22.44 -16.71 8.26
CA LYS A 520 -21.12 -17.19 8.65
C LYS A 520 -20.17 -16.06 9.03
N LEU A 521 -20.22 -14.93 8.32
CA LEU A 521 -19.41 -13.74 8.67
C LEU A 521 -19.83 -13.17 10.02
N VAL A 522 -21.12 -13.10 10.31
CA VAL A 522 -21.62 -12.65 11.61
C VAL A 522 -21.21 -13.61 12.73
N ASP A 523 -21.36 -14.94 12.52
CA ASP A 523 -20.92 -15.94 13.51
C ASP A 523 -19.40 -15.87 13.77
N LEU A 524 -18.60 -15.76 12.71
CA LEU A 524 -17.16 -15.55 12.82
C LEU A 524 -16.85 -14.32 13.67
N THR A 525 -17.46 -13.18 13.33
CA THR A 525 -17.20 -11.91 14.01
C THR A 525 -17.58 -11.98 15.48
N LEU A 526 -18.77 -12.48 15.80
CA LEU A 526 -19.24 -12.60 17.18
C LEU A 526 -18.49 -13.67 17.98
N SER A 527 -17.80 -14.62 17.32
CA SER A 527 -16.99 -15.62 18.00
C SER A 527 -15.79 -15.01 18.75
N ALA A 528 -15.39 -13.77 18.42
CA ALA A 528 -14.36 -13.03 19.16
C ALA A 528 -14.67 -12.95 20.68
N ARG A 529 -15.97 -12.80 21.04
CA ARG A 529 -16.39 -12.75 22.46
C ARG A 529 -16.12 -14.02 23.25
N LYS A 530 -15.96 -15.15 22.57
CA LYS A 530 -15.64 -16.43 23.24
C LYS A 530 -14.17 -16.44 23.69
N SER A 531 -13.29 -15.76 22.94
CA SER A 531 -11.86 -15.70 23.22
C SER A 531 -11.50 -14.46 24.05
N ASP A 532 -12.29 -13.39 23.96
CA ASP A 532 -12.12 -12.17 24.74
C ASP A 532 -13.46 -11.53 25.09
N PRO A 533 -13.96 -11.78 26.32
CA PRO A 533 -15.20 -11.17 26.82
C PRO A 533 -15.01 -9.73 27.33
N THR A 534 -13.80 -9.19 27.31
CA THR A 534 -13.48 -7.87 27.90
C THR A 534 -13.67 -6.70 26.94
N ARG A 535 -13.80 -6.98 25.65
CA ARG A 535 -13.92 -5.97 24.60
C ARG A 535 -15.25 -6.09 23.85
N ASP A 536 -16.03 -5.01 23.86
CA ASP A 536 -17.31 -4.91 23.15
C ASP A 536 -17.15 -4.46 21.69
N PHE A 537 -16.02 -3.83 21.36
CA PHE A 537 -15.77 -3.34 20.00
C PHE A 537 -15.38 -4.49 19.09
N ILE A 538 -16.37 -5.04 18.39
CA ILE A 538 -16.23 -6.14 17.44
C ILE A 538 -16.93 -5.73 16.16
N THR A 539 -16.20 -5.83 15.03
CA THR A 539 -16.67 -5.32 13.73
C THR A 539 -16.20 -6.18 12.56
N LEU A 540 -16.85 -6.01 11.43
CA LEU A 540 -16.31 -6.24 10.07
C LEU A 540 -16.09 -4.86 9.49
N ASP A 541 -14.84 -4.45 9.26
CA ASP A 541 -14.58 -3.09 8.87
C ASP A 541 -14.98 -2.82 7.41
N GLY A 542 -15.75 -1.75 7.21
CA GLY A 542 -16.34 -1.40 5.92
C GLY A 542 -17.71 -2.04 5.61
N ASP A 543 -18.12 -3.08 6.33
CA ASP A 543 -19.30 -3.89 6.00
C ASP A 543 -20.59 -3.49 6.74
N ARG A 544 -20.65 -2.25 7.24
CA ARG A 544 -21.76 -1.74 8.06
C ARG A 544 -21.90 -2.57 9.36
N ASP A 545 -23.11 -2.83 9.81
CA ASP A 545 -23.43 -3.63 10.99
C ASP A 545 -24.17 -4.93 10.67
N MET A 546 -24.06 -5.39 9.42
CA MET A 546 -24.70 -6.61 8.93
C MET A 546 -26.19 -6.66 9.29
N GLU A 547 -26.94 -5.63 8.89
CA GLU A 547 -28.38 -5.46 9.17
C GLU A 547 -28.75 -5.43 10.66
N GLY A 548 -27.94 -4.76 11.46
CA GLY A 548 -28.13 -4.60 12.90
C GLY A 548 -27.59 -5.71 13.77
N ARG A 549 -27.00 -6.77 13.20
CA ARG A 549 -26.49 -7.95 13.90
C ARG A 549 -25.18 -7.72 14.64
N LEU A 550 -24.35 -6.74 14.21
CA LEU A 550 -23.08 -6.40 14.83
C LEU A 550 -23.22 -5.19 15.77
N PRO A 551 -22.37 -5.06 16.79
CA PRO A 551 -22.47 -4.01 17.80
C PRO A 551 -22.01 -2.63 17.33
N VAL A 552 -21.30 -2.55 16.21
CA VAL A 552 -20.73 -1.33 15.65
C VAL A 552 -21.17 -1.19 14.20
N TRP A 553 -21.49 0.04 13.79
CA TRP A 553 -21.75 0.36 12.39
C TRP A 553 -20.48 0.92 11.76
N SER A 554 -19.88 0.20 10.79
CA SER A 554 -18.63 0.55 10.13
C SER A 554 -18.85 0.85 8.66
N LYS A 555 -18.19 1.89 8.16
CA LYS A 555 -18.21 2.27 6.74
C LYS A 555 -16.85 2.74 6.27
N HIS A 556 -16.56 2.46 5.00
CA HIS A 556 -15.47 3.09 4.26
C HIS A 556 -16.00 4.16 3.31
N PHE A 557 -15.25 5.24 3.17
CA PHE A 557 -15.52 6.30 2.22
C PHE A 557 -14.49 6.26 1.10
N ALA A 558 -14.85 5.66 0.00
CA ALA A 558 -13.97 5.61 -1.14
C ALA A 558 -14.04 6.88 -2.00
N HIS A 559 -15.20 7.43 -2.29
CA HIS A 559 -15.35 8.56 -3.19
C HIS A 559 -16.58 9.40 -2.85
N GLY A 560 -16.35 10.54 -2.18
CA GLY A 560 -17.33 11.61 -2.10
C GLY A 560 -18.61 11.32 -1.30
N LEU A 561 -18.60 10.33 -0.40
CA LEU A 561 -19.68 10.18 0.55
C LEU A 561 -19.75 11.41 1.44
N LYS A 562 -20.91 12.03 1.45
CA LYS A 562 -21.14 13.21 2.27
C LYS A 562 -21.51 12.78 3.68
N LEU A 563 -21.17 13.63 4.66
CA LEU A 563 -21.51 13.42 6.06
C LEU A 563 -23.02 13.18 6.26
N GLU A 564 -23.85 13.80 5.42
CA GLU A 564 -25.31 13.66 5.42
C GLU A 564 -25.79 12.26 5.06
N ASP A 565 -24.95 11.44 4.39
CA ASP A 565 -25.25 10.06 4.01
C ASP A 565 -25.01 9.06 5.15
N LEU A 566 -24.40 9.53 6.25
CA LEU A 566 -24.18 8.69 7.43
C LEU A 566 -25.47 8.57 8.25
N PRO A 567 -25.77 7.37 8.76
CA PRO A 567 -26.92 7.18 9.61
C PRO A 567 -26.79 8.01 10.89
N ARG A 568 -27.84 8.73 11.24
CA ARG A 568 -27.91 9.51 12.49
C ARG A 568 -28.78 8.77 13.49
N ASN A 569 -28.53 9.00 14.77
CA ASN A 569 -29.32 8.43 15.88
C ASN A 569 -29.24 6.90 15.99
N LEU A 570 -28.11 6.30 15.62
CA LEU A 570 -27.84 4.91 15.92
C LEU A 570 -27.63 4.74 17.43
N ASN A 571 -28.23 3.69 18.02
CA ASN A 571 -27.93 3.31 19.40
C ASN A 571 -26.70 2.36 19.45
N LYS A 572 -25.70 2.67 18.63
CA LYS A 572 -24.42 1.98 18.54
C LYS A 572 -23.36 2.91 17.96
N PRO A 573 -22.07 2.67 18.23
CA PRO A 573 -21.00 3.49 17.66
C PRO A 573 -21.01 3.49 16.15
N LEU A 574 -20.77 4.67 15.58
CA LEU A 574 -20.50 4.89 14.17
C LEU A 574 -19.01 5.06 13.97
N ILE A 575 -18.42 4.26 13.10
CA ILE A 575 -17.01 4.32 12.75
C ILE A 575 -16.80 4.48 11.25
N VAL A 576 -15.77 5.21 10.89
CA VAL A 576 -15.20 5.31 9.56
C VAL A 576 -13.77 4.79 9.65
N GLY A 577 -13.63 3.49 9.44
CA GLY A 577 -12.35 2.78 9.58
C GLY A 577 -11.37 3.09 8.46
N GLU A 578 -11.88 3.62 7.34
CA GLU A 578 -11.09 3.99 6.18
C GLU A 578 -11.75 5.14 5.44
N SER A 579 -11.06 6.26 5.31
CA SER A 579 -11.57 7.45 4.62
C SER A 579 -10.53 8.01 3.66
N GLY A 580 -10.92 8.14 2.39
CA GLY A 580 -10.09 8.78 1.38
C GLY A 580 -10.93 9.13 0.17
N ALA A 581 -11.20 10.40 -0.04
CA ALA A 581 -11.94 10.86 -1.21
C ALA A 581 -11.10 10.81 -2.49
N THR A 582 -9.79 10.93 -2.35
CA THR A 582 -8.84 11.06 -3.46
C THR A 582 -7.74 10.01 -3.38
N TYR A 583 -8.14 8.77 -3.19
CA TYR A 583 -7.29 7.60 -2.94
C TYR A 583 -6.00 7.56 -3.75
N TYR A 584 -6.04 8.03 -4.97
CA TYR A 584 -4.95 7.85 -5.91
C TYR A 584 -4.34 9.15 -6.41
N GLY A 585 -4.80 10.28 -5.89
CA GLY A 585 -4.25 11.57 -6.26
C GLY A 585 -4.24 11.85 -7.76
N ARG A 586 -5.23 11.35 -8.51
CA ARG A 586 -5.34 11.61 -9.95
C ARG A 586 -5.65 13.08 -10.18
N PRO A 587 -5.01 13.75 -11.14
CA PRO A 587 -5.22 15.17 -11.38
C PRO A 587 -6.69 15.55 -11.54
N ILE A 588 -7.48 14.73 -12.22
CA ILE A 588 -8.90 14.99 -12.41
C ILE A 588 -9.71 14.98 -11.10
N GLN A 589 -9.32 14.16 -10.13
CA GLN A 589 -9.96 14.11 -8.81
C GLN A 589 -9.54 15.31 -7.95
N LEU A 590 -8.32 15.79 -8.14
CA LEU A 590 -7.72 16.87 -7.35
C LEU A 590 -8.00 18.26 -7.93
N TYR A 591 -8.39 18.34 -9.18
CA TYR A 591 -8.68 19.59 -9.87
C TYR A 591 -9.68 20.51 -9.14
N PRO A 592 -10.77 20.00 -8.53
CA PRO A 592 -11.70 20.86 -7.78
C PRO A 592 -11.06 21.63 -6.63
N PHE A 593 -9.94 21.16 -6.08
CA PHE A 593 -9.28 21.76 -4.91
C PHE A 593 -8.26 22.86 -5.29
N VAL A 594 -7.46 22.62 -6.31
CA VAL A 594 -6.32 23.50 -6.66
C VAL A 594 -6.30 23.92 -8.14
N GLY A 595 -7.33 23.56 -8.91
CA GLY A 595 -7.42 23.87 -10.33
C GLY A 595 -6.28 23.22 -11.12
N GLU A 596 -5.71 23.95 -12.06
CA GLU A 596 -4.70 23.47 -12.97
C GLU A 596 -3.39 23.00 -12.30
N LYS A 597 -3.10 23.46 -11.11
CA LYS A 597 -1.93 23.00 -10.34
C LYS A 597 -1.94 21.49 -10.13
N ALA A 598 -3.13 20.84 -10.07
CA ALA A 598 -3.24 19.40 -9.98
C ALA A 598 -2.58 18.64 -11.14
N PHE A 599 -2.56 19.27 -12.35
CA PHE A 599 -1.97 18.68 -13.53
C PHE A 599 -0.51 19.08 -13.75
N LEU A 600 -0.07 20.20 -13.16
CA LEU A 600 1.20 20.82 -13.49
C LEU A 600 2.34 20.44 -12.56
N SER A 601 2.05 20.02 -11.33
CA SER A 601 3.10 19.78 -10.35
C SER A 601 2.74 18.75 -9.29
N TYR A 602 3.77 18.12 -8.75
CA TYR A 602 3.69 17.27 -7.58
C TYR A 602 3.21 18.03 -6.33
N GLU A 603 3.74 19.22 -6.13
CA GLU A 603 3.37 20.11 -5.02
C GLU A 603 1.89 20.47 -5.08
N GLY A 604 1.36 20.78 -6.25
CA GLY A 604 -0.06 21.07 -6.44
C GLY A 604 -0.96 19.90 -6.06
N ARG A 605 -0.55 18.67 -6.40
CA ARG A 605 -1.28 17.47 -5.98
C ARG A 605 -1.21 17.22 -4.49
N SER A 606 -0.03 17.36 -3.90
CA SER A 606 0.16 17.20 -2.46
C SER A 606 -0.66 18.24 -1.66
N GLU A 607 -0.74 19.47 -2.14
CA GLU A 607 -1.59 20.52 -1.57
C GLU A 607 -3.08 20.17 -1.69
N ALA A 608 -3.51 19.70 -2.85
CA ALA A 608 -4.91 19.31 -3.09
C ALA A 608 -5.36 18.17 -2.18
N LEU A 609 -4.53 17.15 -2.02
CA LEU A 609 -4.79 16.05 -1.09
C LEU A 609 -4.88 16.52 0.36
N ALA A 610 -4.03 17.46 0.75
CA ALA A 610 -4.08 18.07 2.08
C ALA A 610 -5.37 18.85 2.31
N ILE A 611 -5.87 19.57 1.30
CA ILE A 611 -7.16 20.27 1.36
C ILE A 611 -8.31 19.30 1.55
N ASP A 612 -8.36 18.25 0.73
CA ASP A 612 -9.38 17.21 0.81
C ASP A 612 -9.41 16.53 2.18
N VAL A 613 -8.25 16.07 2.62
CA VAL A 613 -8.11 15.42 3.94
C VAL A 613 -8.48 16.37 5.09
N TYR A 614 -8.09 17.65 5.02
CA TYR A 614 -8.46 18.63 6.03
C TYR A 614 -9.97 18.82 6.15
N GLN A 615 -10.65 18.96 5.02
CA GLN A 615 -12.10 19.09 4.98
C GLN A 615 -12.79 17.86 5.55
N ASN A 616 -12.37 16.67 5.14
CA ASN A 616 -12.92 15.40 5.61
C ASN A 616 -12.66 15.20 7.10
N ALA A 617 -11.42 15.34 7.55
CA ALA A 617 -11.05 15.14 8.95
C ALA A 617 -11.77 16.14 9.88
N LYS A 618 -11.90 17.40 9.46
CA LYS A 618 -12.63 18.41 10.23
C LYS A 618 -14.12 18.12 10.31
N GLN A 619 -14.74 17.60 9.24
CA GLN A 619 -16.13 17.16 9.27
C GLN A 619 -16.32 15.93 10.13
N MET A 620 -15.35 14.98 10.07
CA MET A 620 -15.41 13.72 10.78
C MET A 620 -15.06 13.86 12.28
N ALA A 621 -14.43 14.93 12.71
CA ALA A 621 -14.18 15.22 14.12
C ALA A 621 -15.47 15.61 14.91
N LEU A 622 -16.63 15.17 14.44
CA LEU A 622 -17.92 15.48 15.06
C LEU A 622 -18.25 14.56 16.23
N PRO A 623 -18.98 15.06 17.26
CA PRO A 623 -19.17 14.34 18.51
C PRO A 623 -19.85 12.96 18.41
N TYR A 624 -20.59 12.69 17.33
CA TYR A 624 -21.29 11.41 17.15
C TYR A 624 -20.47 10.32 16.43
N LEU A 625 -19.31 10.68 15.88
CA LEU A 625 -18.41 9.71 15.26
C LEU A 625 -17.46 9.17 16.32
N SER A 626 -17.41 7.86 16.49
CA SER A 626 -16.59 7.21 17.52
C SER A 626 -15.18 6.90 17.08
N TYR A 627 -14.99 6.60 15.78
CA TYR A 627 -13.68 6.29 15.19
C TYR A 627 -13.58 6.90 13.79
N TYR A 628 -12.46 7.53 13.48
CA TYR A 628 -12.14 8.04 12.16
C TYR A 628 -10.67 7.77 11.81
N SER A 629 -10.44 7.22 10.64
CA SER A 629 -9.11 7.00 10.09
C SER A 629 -9.03 7.45 8.64
N PRO A 630 -8.16 8.43 8.30
CA PRO A 630 -7.82 8.66 6.90
C PRO A 630 -7.05 7.46 6.35
N SER A 631 -7.21 7.17 5.09
CA SER A 631 -6.46 6.16 4.38
C SER A 631 -5.67 6.84 3.27
N GLU A 632 -4.41 6.95 3.40
CA GLU A 632 -3.45 6.66 4.45
C GLU A 632 -2.56 7.89 4.65
N VAL A 633 -2.14 8.17 5.86
CA VAL A 633 -1.21 9.29 6.11
C VAL A 633 0.21 8.92 5.67
N CYS A 634 0.54 7.65 5.76
CA CYS A 634 1.79 7.10 5.29
C CYS A 634 1.54 5.95 4.31
N TRP A 635 1.64 6.25 3.04
CA TRP A 635 1.47 5.25 2.00
C TRP A 635 2.75 4.43 1.83
N PHE A 636 2.68 3.14 1.92
CA PHE A 636 3.67 2.11 1.56
C PHE A 636 5.15 2.44 1.72
N GLY A 637 5.58 3.54 2.23
CA GLY A 637 6.84 3.84 1.82
C GLY A 637 7.90 4.16 2.80
N LEU A 638 8.88 3.41 2.77
CA LEU A 638 10.18 3.82 3.20
C LEU A 638 10.90 4.45 2.06
N GLU A 639 11.08 5.74 2.17
CA GLU A 639 11.93 6.49 1.28
C GLU A 639 13.22 6.85 2.00
N HIS A 640 14.33 6.67 1.33
CA HIS A 640 15.55 7.34 1.75
C HIS A 640 15.44 8.80 1.33
N MET A 641 15.41 9.72 2.28
CA MET A 641 15.11 11.14 2.03
C MET A 641 16.07 11.85 1.07
N ASN A 642 17.24 11.25 0.84
CA ASN A 642 18.27 11.80 -0.04
C ASN A 642 18.30 11.16 -1.42
N LEU A 643 17.40 10.25 -1.72
CA LEU A 643 17.32 9.67 -3.07
C LEU A 643 16.57 10.60 -4.01
N GLY A 644 16.96 10.60 -5.27
CA GLY A 644 16.35 11.38 -6.30
C GLY A 644 16.93 11.10 -7.68
N TYR A 645 16.31 11.65 -8.71
CA TYR A 645 16.79 11.51 -10.08
C TYR A 645 18.17 12.12 -10.31
N HIS A 646 18.69 12.93 -9.41
CA HIS A 646 20.06 13.43 -9.43
C HIS A 646 21.13 12.33 -9.20
N HIS A 647 20.74 11.14 -8.80
CA HIS A 647 21.61 9.95 -8.80
C HIS A 647 21.85 9.39 -10.20
N PHE A 648 21.09 9.82 -11.19
CA PHE A 648 21.29 9.39 -12.56
C PHE A 648 22.50 10.10 -13.18
N GLU A 649 23.19 9.39 -14.07
CA GLU A 649 24.34 9.94 -14.80
C GLU A 649 23.96 11.15 -15.69
N ARG A 650 22.70 11.21 -16.09
CA ARG A 650 22.11 12.29 -16.90
C ARG A 650 20.61 12.40 -16.60
N LEU A 651 19.99 13.47 -17.08
CA LEU A 651 18.53 13.58 -17.00
C LEU A 651 17.84 12.44 -17.77
N PRO A 652 16.73 11.90 -17.25
CA PRO A 652 15.93 10.89 -17.95
C PRO A 652 15.40 11.38 -19.31
N SER A 653 15.25 10.46 -20.24
CA SER A 653 14.63 10.70 -21.54
C SER A 653 13.60 9.63 -21.88
N LEU A 654 12.75 9.88 -22.89
CA LEU A 654 11.73 8.93 -23.36
C LEU A 654 12.34 7.62 -23.91
N THR A 655 13.63 7.61 -24.18
CA THR A 655 14.35 6.41 -24.67
C THR A 655 14.91 5.54 -23.56
N ASP A 656 14.66 5.91 -22.30
CA ASP A 656 15.23 5.20 -21.14
C ASP A 656 14.24 4.20 -20.53
N GLY A 657 14.77 3.08 -20.07
CA GLY A 657 14.14 2.11 -19.21
C GLY A 657 12.69 1.78 -19.57
N ILE A 658 11.80 1.89 -18.61
CA ILE A 658 10.38 1.54 -18.75
C ILE A 658 9.66 2.31 -19.87
N PHE A 659 10.04 3.55 -20.11
CA PHE A 659 9.41 4.37 -21.15
C PHE A 659 9.77 3.91 -22.58
N ALA A 660 10.90 3.21 -22.71
CA ALA A 660 11.32 2.60 -23.95
C ALA A 660 11.10 1.08 -23.99
N GLY A 661 10.39 0.52 -22.99
CA GLY A 661 10.21 -0.94 -22.89
C GLY A 661 11.49 -1.70 -22.59
N LYS A 662 12.52 -1.04 -22.05
CA LYS A 662 13.81 -1.66 -21.73
C LYS A 662 13.82 -2.24 -20.32
N PRO A 663 14.58 -3.31 -20.07
CA PRO A 663 14.75 -3.85 -18.72
C PRO A 663 15.49 -2.84 -17.82
N TYR A 664 15.36 -3.07 -16.53
CA TYR A 664 16.07 -2.30 -15.51
C TYR A 664 17.60 -2.41 -15.70
N GLU A 665 18.25 -1.26 -15.65
CA GLU A 665 19.72 -1.13 -15.55
C GLU A 665 20.03 -0.17 -14.39
N GLU A 666 20.88 -0.64 -13.45
CA GLU A 666 21.29 0.18 -12.33
C GLU A 666 22.05 1.43 -12.79
N GLY A 667 21.78 2.59 -12.19
CA GLY A 667 22.37 3.87 -12.55
C GLY A 667 21.80 4.49 -13.84
N LYS A 668 20.86 3.81 -14.50
CA LYS A 668 20.20 4.35 -15.71
C LYS A 668 18.81 4.89 -15.38
N PRO A 669 18.41 6.00 -16.00
CA PRO A 669 17.09 6.54 -15.83
C PRO A 669 15.96 5.60 -16.31
N GLY A 670 14.75 5.85 -15.88
CA GLY A 670 13.55 5.19 -16.36
C GLY A 670 13.06 4.04 -15.50
N TYR A 671 13.96 3.33 -14.81
CA TYR A 671 13.62 2.29 -13.85
C TYR A 671 13.96 2.64 -12.42
N GLN A 672 14.93 3.54 -12.24
CA GLN A 672 15.29 4.05 -10.93
C GLN A 672 14.38 5.23 -10.62
N TYR A 673 13.64 5.14 -9.58
CA TYR A 673 12.84 6.25 -9.10
C TYR A 673 12.57 6.11 -7.62
N GLU A 674 12.29 7.24 -7.04
CA GLU A 674 11.95 7.33 -5.63
C GLU A 674 10.50 6.99 -5.41
N ARG A 675 10.24 6.36 -4.30
CA ARG A 675 8.90 6.17 -3.80
C ARG A 675 8.48 7.43 -3.05
N ILE A 676 8.17 8.48 -3.76
CA ILE A 676 7.61 9.67 -3.14
C ILE A 676 6.10 9.62 -3.30
N PRO A 677 5.37 9.12 -2.31
CA PRO A 677 3.93 9.15 -2.35
C PRO A 677 3.47 10.62 -2.32
N PRO A 678 2.47 11.01 -3.10
CA PRO A 678 2.10 12.41 -3.28
C PRO A 678 1.50 13.05 -2.04
N TYR A 679 1.03 12.25 -1.11
CA TYR A 679 0.22 12.68 0.03
C TYR A 679 0.76 12.17 1.36
N VAL A 680 1.95 11.62 1.38
CA VAL A 680 2.47 10.93 2.54
C VAL A 680 3.64 11.60 3.17
N THR A 681 3.91 11.10 4.31
CA THR A 681 5.08 11.36 5.12
C THR A 681 6.16 10.34 4.79
N THR A 682 7.37 10.80 4.58
CA THR A 682 8.52 9.94 4.33
C THR A 682 9.16 9.51 5.64
N PHE A 683 9.37 8.20 5.81
CA PHE A 683 10.06 7.67 6.96
C PHE A 683 11.56 7.48 6.72
N ASN A 684 12.33 7.72 7.77
CA ASN A 684 13.68 7.23 7.85
C ASN A 684 13.64 5.79 8.38
N PRO A 685 14.15 4.81 7.64
CA PRO A 685 14.11 3.40 8.06
C PRO A 685 15.04 3.07 9.23
N GLY A 686 15.82 4.05 9.71
CA GLY A 686 16.72 3.85 10.81
C GLY A 686 18.14 3.42 10.42
N LEU A 687 18.46 3.49 9.17
CA LEU A 687 19.81 3.22 8.68
C LEU A 687 20.76 4.40 8.91
N ASP A 688 20.19 5.60 9.00
CA ASP A 688 20.93 6.82 9.28
C ASP A 688 20.31 7.52 10.51
N PRO A 689 20.98 7.48 11.67
CA PRO A 689 20.47 8.08 12.90
C PRO A 689 20.47 9.63 12.87
N GLU A 690 21.20 10.25 11.97
CA GLU A 690 21.25 11.70 11.83
C GLU A 690 20.02 12.25 11.09
N LEU A 691 19.28 11.42 10.36
CA LEU A 691 18.06 11.82 9.69
C LEU A 691 16.86 11.81 10.66
N PRO A 692 15.88 12.73 10.50
CA PRO A 692 14.67 12.72 11.29
C PRO A 692 13.86 11.43 11.05
N LEU A 693 13.02 11.04 12.02
CA LEU A 693 12.19 9.82 11.93
C LEU A 693 11.25 9.84 10.71
N TYR A 694 10.75 11.01 10.35
CA TYR A 694 9.88 11.20 9.20
C TYR A 694 9.98 12.64 8.69
N LYS A 695 9.56 12.86 7.45
CA LYS A 695 9.46 14.18 6.82
C LYS A 695 7.98 14.49 6.59
N PRO A 696 7.39 15.48 7.30
CA PRO A 696 5.99 15.84 7.12
C PRO A 696 5.76 16.48 5.75
N LEU A 697 4.70 16.07 5.07
CA LEU A 697 4.17 16.69 3.87
C LEU A 697 2.89 17.49 4.20
N PRO A 698 2.31 18.28 3.27
CA PRO A 698 1.15 19.12 3.53
C PRO A 698 -0.01 18.40 4.23
N MET A 699 -0.27 17.14 3.89
CA MET A 699 -1.32 16.31 4.50
C MET A 699 -1.16 16.13 6.01
N PHE A 700 0.07 15.93 6.48
CA PHE A 700 0.36 15.85 7.93
C PHE A 700 -0.05 17.12 8.67
N ASN A 701 0.31 18.30 8.12
CA ASN A 701 -0.03 19.58 8.72
C ASN A 701 -1.56 19.83 8.71
N ALA A 702 -2.23 19.38 7.65
CA ALA A 702 -3.68 19.48 7.52
C ALA A 702 -4.39 18.63 8.58
N LEU A 703 -3.99 17.39 8.78
CA LEU A 703 -4.51 16.50 9.82
C LEU A 703 -4.26 17.05 11.22
N LYS A 704 -3.03 17.53 11.48
CA LYS A 704 -2.69 18.14 12.76
C LYS A 704 -3.63 19.29 13.09
N ALA A 705 -3.86 20.19 12.14
CA ALA A 705 -4.79 21.30 12.35
C ALA A 705 -6.23 20.83 12.57
N ALA A 706 -6.69 19.82 11.83
CA ALA A 706 -8.05 19.29 11.97
C ALA A 706 -8.29 18.64 13.34
N PHE A 707 -7.37 17.80 13.81
CA PHE A 707 -7.55 17.03 15.05
C PHE A 707 -7.22 17.83 16.32
N THR A 708 -6.32 18.82 16.24
CA THR A 708 -5.97 19.65 17.39
C THR A 708 -6.78 20.95 17.49
N GLY A 709 -7.74 21.17 16.60
CA GLY A 709 -8.56 22.39 16.55
C GLY A 709 -7.81 23.61 16.02
N GLY A 710 -6.63 23.43 15.43
CA GLY A 710 -5.86 24.48 14.78
C GLY A 710 -6.45 24.92 13.42
N THR A 711 -5.81 25.93 12.85
CA THR A 711 -6.11 26.36 11.47
C THR A 711 -4.96 25.94 10.55
N TRP A 712 -5.30 25.32 9.44
CA TRP A 712 -4.41 25.10 8.32
C TRP A 712 -4.77 26.07 7.20
N THR A 713 -3.89 26.29 6.22
CA THR A 713 -4.12 27.24 5.11
C THR A 713 -5.55 27.10 4.60
N PRO A 714 -6.37 28.15 4.69
CA PRO A 714 -7.77 28.03 4.30
C PRO A 714 -7.89 27.68 2.83
N TYR A 715 -8.74 26.71 2.58
CA TYR A 715 -9.16 26.38 1.22
C TYR A 715 -9.75 27.63 0.55
N GLN A 716 -9.22 28.00 -0.59
CA GLN A 716 -9.83 28.98 -1.46
C GLN A 716 -10.53 28.23 -2.58
N GLU A 717 -11.84 28.39 -2.66
CA GLU A 717 -12.61 27.82 -3.75
C GLU A 717 -12.03 28.26 -5.10
N VAL A 718 -11.68 27.30 -5.94
CA VAL A 718 -11.19 27.58 -7.29
C VAL A 718 -12.38 28.04 -8.11
N LYS A 719 -12.40 29.32 -8.47
CA LYS A 719 -13.39 29.84 -9.40
C LYS A 719 -12.97 29.49 -10.81
N HIS A 720 -13.72 28.57 -11.43
CA HIS A 720 -13.55 28.29 -12.84
C HIS A 720 -14.19 29.42 -13.67
N PRO A 721 -13.44 30.06 -14.57
CA PRO A 721 -14.03 31.07 -15.44
C PRO A 721 -15.11 30.40 -16.31
N ALA A 722 -16.19 31.13 -16.54
CA ALA A 722 -17.20 30.66 -17.49
C ALA A 722 -16.56 30.50 -18.88
N LYS A 723 -16.80 29.36 -19.53
CA LYS A 723 -16.32 29.14 -20.89
C LYS A 723 -16.94 30.22 -21.82
N PRO A 724 -16.16 30.78 -22.75
CA PRO A 724 -16.69 31.76 -23.70
C PRO A 724 -17.83 31.16 -24.54
N GLU A 725 -18.72 32.03 -25.05
CA GLU A 725 -19.70 31.61 -26.06
C GLU A 725 -18.99 31.26 -27.36
N PHE A 726 -19.43 30.18 -28.02
CA PHE A 726 -18.81 29.76 -29.26
C PHE A 726 -19.03 30.85 -30.35
N PRO A 727 -18.05 31.04 -31.22
CA PRO A 727 -18.22 31.95 -32.34
C PRO A 727 -19.33 31.46 -33.27
N LEU A 728 -19.99 32.40 -33.97
CA LEU A 728 -20.94 32.03 -35.03
C LEU A 728 -20.22 31.22 -36.11
N PRO A 729 -20.88 30.21 -36.68
CA PRO A 729 -20.31 29.42 -37.75
C PRO A 729 -19.91 30.30 -38.96
N LEU A 730 -18.67 30.16 -39.38
CA LEU A 730 -18.09 30.82 -40.57
C LEU A 730 -17.96 29.84 -41.71
N TYR A 731 -17.85 28.55 -41.42
CA TYR A 731 -17.61 27.47 -42.35
C TYR A 731 -18.76 26.46 -42.29
N GLU A 732 -19.74 26.60 -43.16
CA GLU A 732 -20.93 25.77 -43.19
C GLU A 732 -20.73 24.44 -43.93
N VAL A 733 -19.87 24.46 -44.93
CA VAL A 733 -19.65 23.33 -45.84
C VAL A 733 -18.17 23.21 -46.17
N ALA A 734 -17.62 22.03 -45.98
CA ALA A 734 -16.24 21.69 -46.32
C ALA A 734 -16.13 20.95 -47.64
N CYS A 735 -14.99 21.08 -48.31
CA CYS A 735 -14.61 20.29 -49.48
C CYS A 735 -13.36 19.46 -49.14
N LEU A 736 -13.43 18.17 -49.36
CA LEU A 736 -12.24 17.29 -49.32
C LEU A 736 -11.42 17.51 -50.58
N PHE A 737 -10.11 17.55 -50.42
CA PHE A 737 -9.22 17.87 -51.52
C PHE A 737 -8.11 16.82 -51.66
N GLY A 738 -7.95 16.38 -52.93
CA GLY A 738 -6.91 15.42 -53.29
C GLY A 738 -7.18 13.99 -52.83
N THR A 739 -6.14 13.22 -52.74
CA THR A 739 -6.18 11.85 -52.22
C THR A 739 -6.47 11.89 -50.73
N VAL A 740 -7.45 11.11 -50.26
CA VAL A 740 -7.91 11.06 -48.85
C VAL A 740 -8.15 9.61 -48.45
N GLN A 741 -7.72 9.25 -47.29
CA GLN A 741 -7.97 7.92 -46.71
C GLN A 741 -9.44 7.75 -46.27
N PRO A 742 -10.01 6.55 -46.38
CA PRO A 742 -11.39 6.30 -45.97
C PRO A 742 -11.64 6.62 -44.46
N GLU A 743 -10.66 6.41 -43.61
CA GLU A 743 -10.71 6.68 -42.18
C GLU A 743 -10.92 8.17 -41.89
N LEU A 744 -10.31 9.04 -42.69
CA LEU A 744 -10.51 10.48 -42.55
C LEU A 744 -11.92 10.90 -42.99
N ILE A 745 -12.47 10.29 -44.03
CA ILE A 745 -13.86 10.52 -44.46
C ILE A 745 -14.83 10.10 -43.36
N ASP A 746 -14.61 8.94 -42.77
CA ASP A 746 -15.42 8.44 -41.68
C ASP A 746 -15.36 9.37 -40.43
N PHE A 747 -14.15 9.83 -40.08
CA PHE A 747 -13.96 10.80 -39.01
C PHE A 747 -14.74 12.10 -39.23
N ILE A 748 -14.62 12.71 -40.42
CA ILE A 748 -15.30 13.97 -40.76
C ILE A 748 -16.82 13.80 -40.72
N THR A 749 -17.30 12.65 -41.21
CA THR A 749 -18.74 12.32 -41.20
C THR A 749 -19.25 12.17 -39.76
N ARG A 750 -18.52 11.47 -38.91
CA ARG A 750 -18.85 11.30 -37.48
C ARG A 750 -18.81 12.64 -36.74
N ALA A 751 -17.88 13.51 -37.08
CA ALA A 751 -17.76 14.84 -36.48
C ALA A 751 -18.96 15.75 -36.85
N GLY A 752 -19.72 15.40 -37.87
CA GLY A 752 -20.92 16.15 -38.30
C GLY A 752 -20.60 17.32 -39.25
N ILE A 753 -19.45 17.27 -39.92
CA ILE A 753 -19.07 18.32 -40.91
C ILE A 753 -19.75 18.02 -42.24
N SER A 754 -20.50 19.00 -42.76
CA SER A 754 -21.16 18.88 -44.05
C SER A 754 -20.14 18.98 -45.19
N LEU A 755 -20.17 18.03 -46.14
CA LEU A 755 -19.29 17.98 -47.30
C LEU A 755 -19.98 18.39 -48.59
N THR A 756 -19.26 19.00 -49.50
CA THR A 756 -19.70 19.30 -50.87
C THR A 756 -18.66 18.90 -51.91
N ASP A 757 -19.18 18.41 -53.07
CA ASP A 757 -18.34 18.14 -54.24
C ASP A 757 -18.11 19.38 -55.07
N MET A 758 -18.70 20.55 -54.70
CA MET A 758 -18.58 21.79 -55.41
C MET A 758 -17.54 22.71 -54.75
N PRO A 759 -16.26 22.71 -55.20
CA PRO A 759 -15.17 23.43 -54.53
C PRO A 759 -15.44 24.96 -54.43
N GLN A 760 -16.20 25.52 -55.33
CA GLN A 760 -16.55 26.95 -55.36
C GLN A 760 -17.53 27.37 -54.24
N LYS A 761 -18.24 26.44 -53.66
CA LYS A 761 -19.17 26.68 -52.57
C LYS A 761 -18.50 26.54 -51.19
N ALA A 762 -17.34 25.87 -51.10
CA ALA A 762 -16.62 25.71 -49.88
C ALA A 762 -15.70 26.89 -49.58
N ASN A 763 -15.63 27.27 -48.31
CA ASN A 763 -14.63 28.19 -47.75
C ASN A 763 -13.76 27.51 -46.69
N LEU A 764 -13.98 26.20 -46.46
CA LEU A 764 -13.15 25.28 -45.69
C LEU A 764 -12.71 24.13 -46.62
N TRP A 765 -11.42 23.89 -46.69
CA TRP A 765 -10.87 22.74 -47.37
C TRP A 765 -10.15 21.85 -46.41
N ILE A 766 -10.31 20.54 -46.58
CA ILE A 766 -9.70 19.52 -45.72
C ILE A 766 -8.75 18.69 -46.61
N ILE A 767 -7.50 18.61 -46.19
CA ILE A 767 -6.45 17.82 -46.81
C ILE A 767 -6.04 16.69 -45.84
N ASP A 768 -5.86 15.49 -46.40
CA ASP A 768 -5.20 14.41 -45.74
C ASP A 768 -3.67 14.61 -45.88
N ALA A 769 -3.02 15.09 -44.80
CA ALA A 769 -1.61 15.40 -44.80
C ALA A 769 -0.69 14.17 -44.92
N GLU A 770 -1.22 12.97 -44.77
CA GLU A 770 -0.46 11.71 -44.82
C GLU A 770 -0.33 11.14 -46.22
N VAL A 771 -1.29 11.41 -47.12
CA VAL A 771 -1.36 10.77 -48.43
C VAL A 771 -1.50 11.72 -49.61
N VAL A 772 -1.72 13.00 -49.33
CA VAL A 772 -1.85 14.01 -50.43
C VAL A 772 -0.62 14.00 -51.34
N THR A 773 -0.85 14.07 -52.65
CA THR A 773 0.21 13.98 -53.67
C THR A 773 0.65 15.35 -54.16
N ALA A 774 1.80 15.42 -54.84
CA ALA A 774 2.28 16.65 -55.46
C ALA A 774 1.33 17.15 -56.59
N GLU A 775 0.68 16.23 -57.30
CA GLU A 775 -0.31 16.55 -58.32
C GLU A 775 -1.57 17.19 -57.68
N ASP A 776 -2.02 16.65 -56.55
CA ASP A 776 -3.13 17.25 -55.83
C ASP A 776 -2.79 18.68 -55.39
N LEU A 777 -1.62 18.87 -54.79
CA LEU A 777 -1.17 20.17 -54.28
C LEU A 777 -1.00 21.22 -55.36
N GLN A 778 -0.63 20.82 -56.59
CA GLN A 778 -0.61 21.74 -57.77
C GLN A 778 -2.03 22.21 -58.12
N LYS A 779 -3.05 21.37 -58.01
CA LYS A 779 -4.44 21.70 -58.28
C LYS A 779 -5.06 22.65 -57.23
N ILE A 780 -4.55 22.70 -56.00
CA ILE A 780 -5.06 23.61 -54.96
C ILE A 780 -4.55 25.05 -55.12
N GLN A 781 -3.42 25.27 -55.77
CA GLN A 781 -2.79 26.59 -55.92
C GLN A 781 -3.73 27.67 -56.49
N PRO A 782 -4.50 27.42 -57.56
CA PRO A 782 -5.42 28.44 -58.11
C PRO A 782 -6.54 28.83 -57.14
N VAL A 783 -6.95 27.85 -56.29
CA VAL A 783 -7.99 28.06 -55.26
C VAL A 783 -7.45 28.91 -54.15
N LEU A 784 -6.25 28.63 -53.66
CA LEU A 784 -5.58 29.41 -52.60
C LEU A 784 -5.40 30.89 -53.06
N LYS A 785 -4.97 31.14 -54.30
CA LYS A 785 -4.86 32.47 -54.87
C LYS A 785 -6.19 33.21 -54.85
N LYS A 786 -7.33 32.53 -55.07
CA LYS A 786 -8.64 33.08 -54.95
C LYS A 786 -9.04 33.42 -53.52
N TRP A 787 -8.70 32.56 -52.59
CA TRP A 787 -8.96 32.71 -51.17
C TRP A 787 -8.09 33.77 -50.50
N GLN A 788 -6.88 33.99 -50.97
CA GLN A 788 -6.01 35.10 -50.55
C GLN A 788 -6.70 36.48 -50.62
N LYS A 789 -7.73 36.61 -51.48
CA LYS A 789 -8.54 37.84 -51.59
C LYS A 789 -9.73 37.86 -50.61
N LYS A 790 -10.30 36.69 -50.26
CA LYS A 790 -11.57 36.61 -49.51
C LYS A 790 -11.42 36.04 -48.08
N GLY A 791 -10.28 35.45 -47.72
CA GLY A 791 -10.12 34.61 -46.54
C GLY A 791 -10.65 33.18 -46.76
N GLY A 792 -10.17 32.23 -45.97
CA GLY A 792 -10.57 30.83 -45.96
C GLY A 792 -9.71 30.02 -44.99
N MET A 793 -10.10 28.79 -44.74
CA MET A 793 -9.34 27.87 -43.87
C MET A 793 -8.93 26.63 -44.65
N LEU A 794 -7.68 26.25 -44.49
CA LEU A 794 -7.13 24.99 -44.96
C LEU A 794 -6.80 24.12 -43.75
N LEU A 795 -7.58 23.07 -43.56
CA LEU A 795 -7.40 22.13 -42.46
C LEU A 795 -6.63 20.91 -42.98
N ALA A 796 -5.38 20.75 -42.58
CA ALA A 796 -4.54 19.62 -42.89
C ALA A 796 -4.51 18.66 -41.68
N LEU A 797 -5.00 17.46 -41.86
CA LEU A 797 -5.12 16.45 -40.80
C LEU A 797 -4.14 15.31 -41.04
N SER A 798 -3.46 14.92 -39.99
CA SER A 798 -2.68 13.70 -39.88
C SER A 798 -3.07 12.98 -38.58
N SER A 799 -2.97 11.66 -38.55
CA SER A 799 -3.10 10.88 -37.33
C SER A 799 -1.85 10.94 -36.44
N GLY A 800 -0.84 11.70 -36.88
CA GLY A 800 0.48 11.72 -36.24
C GLY A 800 1.39 10.52 -36.59
N ALA A 801 0.95 9.66 -37.53
CA ALA A 801 1.76 8.53 -37.96
C ALA A 801 2.83 8.96 -38.99
N LYS A 802 2.49 9.84 -39.88
CA LYS A 802 3.36 10.37 -40.94
C LYS A 802 2.85 11.68 -41.52
N LEU A 803 3.72 12.38 -42.25
CA LEU A 803 3.36 13.45 -43.19
C LEU A 803 3.87 13.07 -44.57
N SER A 804 3.10 13.33 -45.62
CA SER A 804 3.56 13.06 -46.98
C SER A 804 4.72 13.99 -47.35
N GLU A 805 5.72 13.46 -48.03
CA GLU A 805 6.85 14.25 -48.54
C GLU A 805 6.40 15.39 -49.43
N ALA A 806 5.39 15.13 -50.26
CA ALA A 806 4.80 16.16 -51.11
C ALA A 806 4.20 17.30 -50.30
N PHE A 807 3.50 17.01 -49.21
CA PHE A 807 2.94 18.02 -48.31
C PHE A 807 4.04 18.83 -47.62
N CYS A 808 5.05 18.15 -47.04
CA CYS A 808 6.16 18.85 -46.40
C CYS A 808 6.91 19.79 -47.34
N ASN A 809 7.17 19.35 -48.57
CA ASN A 809 7.87 20.16 -49.60
C ASN A 809 7.01 21.30 -50.15
N TRP A 810 5.70 21.21 -50.05
CA TRP A 810 4.76 22.26 -50.53
C TRP A 810 4.64 23.40 -49.50
N LEU A 811 4.84 23.13 -48.21
CA LEU A 811 4.75 24.15 -47.13
C LEU A 811 5.86 25.21 -47.31
N PRO A 812 5.60 26.49 -46.91
CA PRO A 812 6.58 27.56 -47.02
C PRO A 812 7.75 27.42 -46.02
N GLU A 813 7.57 26.65 -44.97
CA GLU A 813 8.53 26.42 -43.87
C GLU A 813 8.63 24.95 -43.56
N GLU A 814 9.78 24.55 -43.02
CA GLU A 814 10.05 23.16 -42.61
C GLU A 814 9.09 22.74 -41.49
N VAL A 815 8.50 21.54 -41.67
CA VAL A 815 7.78 20.81 -40.65
C VAL A 815 8.22 19.36 -40.63
N LYS A 816 8.32 18.79 -39.43
CA LYS A 816 8.66 17.39 -39.23
C LYS A 816 7.91 16.82 -38.03
N LEU A 817 7.79 15.49 -37.98
CA LEU A 817 7.31 14.76 -36.83
C LEU A 817 8.49 14.41 -35.91
N THR A 818 8.25 14.48 -34.61
CA THR A 818 9.22 14.11 -33.55
C THR A 818 8.67 12.99 -32.71
N ASP A 819 9.55 12.24 -32.07
CA ASP A 819 9.17 11.13 -31.18
C ASP A 819 8.63 11.67 -29.84
N ARG A 820 7.47 12.33 -29.91
CA ARG A 820 6.74 12.88 -28.76
C ARG A 820 5.34 12.33 -28.70
N ARG A 821 5.17 11.22 -27.95
CA ARG A 821 3.85 10.63 -27.69
C ARG A 821 3.20 11.30 -26.49
N ALA A 822 1.87 11.39 -26.51
CA ALA A 822 1.11 11.86 -25.36
C ALA A 822 -0.32 11.31 -25.37
N SER A 823 -0.84 11.01 -24.20
CA SER A 823 -2.24 10.68 -23.96
C SER A 823 -3.04 11.89 -23.43
N ALA A 824 -2.37 12.99 -23.16
CA ALA A 824 -2.99 14.26 -22.74
C ALA A 824 -2.35 15.43 -23.49
N LEU A 825 -3.11 16.51 -23.65
CA LEU A 825 -2.68 17.74 -24.32
C LEU A 825 -2.68 18.91 -23.32
N GLU A 826 -1.98 19.96 -23.69
CA GLU A 826 -2.05 21.26 -23.02
C GLU A 826 -2.25 22.39 -24.04
N THR A 827 -2.78 23.50 -23.60
CA THR A 827 -3.01 24.70 -24.45
C THR A 827 -2.69 25.97 -23.68
N ASP A 828 -2.29 27.02 -24.44
CA ASP A 828 -2.21 28.36 -23.87
C ASP A 828 -3.61 28.99 -23.86
N LYS A 829 -4.16 29.19 -22.69
CA LYS A 829 -5.48 29.82 -22.47
C LYS A 829 -5.56 31.27 -22.94
N ASN A 830 -4.44 31.94 -23.16
CA ASN A 830 -4.42 33.29 -23.69
C ASN A 830 -4.65 33.31 -25.21
N THR A 831 -4.62 32.16 -25.88
CA THR A 831 -4.99 32.07 -27.29
C THR A 831 -6.52 32.09 -27.46
N SER A 832 -6.99 32.61 -28.57
CA SER A 832 -8.43 32.69 -28.84
C SER A 832 -9.13 31.34 -28.86
N TRP A 833 -8.43 30.25 -29.18
CA TRP A 833 -8.97 28.90 -29.17
C TRP A 833 -8.74 28.17 -27.85
N GLY A 834 -7.57 28.40 -27.26
CA GLY A 834 -7.22 27.77 -25.99
C GLY A 834 -8.13 28.12 -24.82
N SER A 835 -8.71 29.33 -24.85
CA SER A 835 -9.64 29.82 -23.81
C SER A 835 -10.93 28.99 -23.66
N TYR A 836 -11.26 28.13 -24.63
CA TYR A 836 -12.43 27.23 -24.57
C TYR A 836 -12.14 25.88 -23.90
N PHE A 837 -10.89 25.61 -23.62
CA PHE A 837 -10.45 24.32 -23.04
C PHE A 837 -9.83 24.52 -21.68
N GLU A 838 -10.21 23.66 -20.78
CA GLU A 838 -9.52 23.47 -19.49
C GLU A 838 -8.71 22.19 -19.55
N LEU A 839 -7.73 22.01 -18.62
CA LEU A 839 -6.92 20.80 -18.58
C LEU A 839 -7.73 19.51 -18.50
N PRO A 840 -8.86 19.45 -17.77
CA PRO A 840 -9.71 18.27 -17.78
C PRO A 840 -10.29 17.92 -19.17
N ASP A 841 -10.53 18.92 -20.03
CA ASP A 841 -11.02 18.70 -21.40
C ASP A 841 -9.94 18.11 -22.33
N LEU A 842 -8.68 18.20 -21.90
CA LEU A 842 -7.49 17.78 -22.64
C LEU A 842 -6.80 16.55 -22.06
N TYR A 843 -7.35 16.01 -20.97
CA TYR A 843 -6.89 14.82 -20.30
C TYR A 843 -7.80 13.65 -20.66
N PHE A 844 -7.34 12.80 -21.57
CA PHE A 844 -8.14 11.69 -22.11
C PHE A 844 -7.95 10.45 -21.25
N SER A 845 -8.81 10.26 -20.26
CA SER A 845 -8.72 9.19 -19.26
C SER A 845 -8.98 7.79 -19.84
N GLU A 846 -9.65 7.71 -21.00
CA GLU A 846 -9.92 6.46 -21.72
C GLU A 846 -8.70 5.97 -22.54
N MET A 847 -7.63 6.77 -22.59
CA MET A 847 -6.37 6.36 -23.22
C MET A 847 -5.58 5.52 -22.22
N ASP A 848 -5.24 4.31 -22.62
CA ASP A 848 -4.44 3.37 -21.83
C ASP A 848 -3.53 2.55 -22.74
N GLY A 849 -2.51 1.92 -22.15
CA GLY A 849 -1.57 1.08 -22.88
C GLY A 849 -0.88 1.84 -24.02
N ASP A 850 -1.00 1.33 -25.23
CA ASP A 850 -0.37 1.89 -26.42
C ASP A 850 -1.23 2.90 -27.18
N ARG A 851 -2.34 3.36 -26.57
CA ARG A 851 -3.22 4.36 -27.18
C ARG A 851 -2.79 5.76 -26.79
N TYR A 852 -2.49 6.59 -27.80
CA TYR A 852 -2.04 7.97 -27.62
C TYR A 852 -2.88 8.90 -28.49
N ILE A 853 -3.32 10.02 -27.91
CA ILE A 853 -3.99 11.08 -28.69
C ILE A 853 -3.00 11.80 -29.61
N LEU A 854 -1.73 11.76 -29.27
CA LEU A 854 -0.62 12.24 -30.09
C LEU A 854 0.41 11.11 -30.21
N LYS A 855 0.58 10.56 -31.42
CA LYS A 855 1.59 9.50 -31.69
C LYS A 855 2.97 10.07 -31.92
N GLN A 856 3.05 11.18 -32.60
CA GLN A 856 4.25 11.97 -32.85
C GLN A 856 3.91 13.45 -32.83
N GLY A 857 4.78 14.28 -32.29
CA GLY A 857 4.58 15.72 -32.24
C GLY A 857 5.09 16.45 -33.47
N LEU A 858 4.51 17.61 -33.78
CA LEU A 858 5.00 18.53 -34.82
C LEU A 858 6.13 19.40 -34.26
N ALA A 859 7.17 19.58 -35.07
CA ALA A 859 8.30 20.47 -34.77
C ALA A 859 8.82 21.12 -36.07
N GLY A 860 9.75 22.06 -35.95
CA GLY A 860 10.40 22.76 -37.06
C GLY A 860 9.95 24.20 -37.24
N VAL A 861 10.52 24.86 -38.22
CA VAL A 861 10.36 26.31 -38.41
C VAL A 861 8.89 26.75 -38.57
N LEU A 862 8.04 25.91 -39.18
CA LEU A 862 6.61 26.19 -39.30
C LEU A 862 5.94 26.29 -37.92
N VAL A 863 6.34 25.42 -36.97
CA VAL A 863 5.81 25.44 -35.61
C VAL A 863 6.32 26.65 -34.83
N GLU A 864 7.59 27.02 -35.01
CA GLU A 864 8.21 28.16 -34.35
C GLU A 864 7.61 29.51 -34.80
N LYS A 865 7.34 29.66 -36.10
CA LYS A 865 6.77 30.85 -36.71
C LYS A 865 5.23 30.88 -36.68
N GLY A 866 4.62 29.72 -36.49
CA GLY A 866 3.18 29.57 -36.34
C GLY A 866 2.74 29.75 -34.89
N ASN A 867 1.47 29.42 -34.65
CA ASN A 867 0.94 29.40 -33.28
C ASN A 867 0.51 27.96 -32.93
N ALA A 868 1.26 27.32 -32.07
CA ALA A 868 0.91 25.99 -31.54
C ALA A 868 -0.20 26.12 -30.48
N ILE A 869 -1.42 25.83 -30.91
CA ILE A 869 -2.63 25.88 -30.03
C ILE A 869 -2.63 24.76 -29.01
N PHE A 870 -2.29 23.54 -29.43
CA PHE A 870 -2.17 22.39 -28.55
C PHE A 870 -0.78 21.78 -28.66
N ARG A 871 -0.30 21.32 -27.50
CA ARG A 871 0.98 20.58 -27.34
C ARG A 871 0.76 19.32 -26.53
N ALA A 872 1.69 18.41 -26.62
CA ALA A 872 1.76 17.29 -25.71
C ALA A 872 1.85 17.79 -24.26
N SER A 873 1.05 17.25 -23.37
CA SER A 873 1.09 17.63 -21.96
C SER A 873 2.48 17.40 -21.35
N ARG A 874 2.88 18.30 -20.45
CA ARG A 874 4.12 18.15 -19.69
C ARG A 874 4.11 16.89 -18.86
N THR A 875 2.97 16.60 -18.20
CA THR A 875 2.76 15.40 -17.39
C THR A 875 1.64 14.57 -18.00
N ASP A 876 1.95 13.35 -18.34
CA ASP A 876 1.00 12.44 -18.99
C ASP A 876 0.66 11.27 -18.05
N TRP A 877 -0.39 11.46 -17.26
CA TRP A 877 -0.80 10.52 -16.23
C TRP A 877 -1.28 9.17 -16.78
N ASN A 878 -1.80 9.14 -18.00
CA ASN A 878 -2.30 7.90 -18.59
C ASN A 878 -1.17 6.90 -18.89
N LEU A 879 0.06 7.39 -19.06
CA LEU A 879 1.25 6.53 -19.16
C LEU A 879 1.46 5.65 -17.91
N PHE A 880 0.87 6.06 -16.80
CA PHE A 880 1.05 5.42 -15.51
C PHE A 880 -0.20 4.68 -15.01
N ASN A 881 -1.24 4.52 -15.84
CA ASN A 881 -2.49 3.86 -15.42
C ASN A 881 -2.27 2.44 -14.88
N ASN A 882 -1.32 1.70 -15.45
CA ASN A 882 -0.99 0.35 -15.04
C ASN A 882 0.20 0.29 -14.06
N VAL A 883 0.71 1.44 -13.64
CA VAL A 883 1.74 1.51 -12.62
C VAL A 883 1.07 1.46 -11.25
N PRO A 884 1.58 0.68 -10.29
CA PRO A 884 1.08 0.66 -8.93
C PRO A 884 0.99 2.08 -8.34
N GLU A 885 -0.04 2.33 -7.55
CA GLU A 885 -0.36 3.68 -7.08
C GLU A 885 0.81 4.34 -6.33
N HIS A 886 1.45 3.61 -5.44
CA HIS A 886 2.59 4.10 -4.66
C HIS A 886 3.86 4.38 -5.49
N TRP A 887 3.94 3.87 -6.73
CA TRP A 887 5.00 4.19 -7.66
C TRP A 887 4.68 5.35 -8.59
N LYS A 888 3.39 5.62 -8.82
CA LYS A 888 2.93 6.61 -9.81
C LYS A 888 3.59 7.96 -9.61
N CYS A 889 3.66 8.43 -8.38
CA CYS A 889 4.17 9.75 -8.11
C CYS A 889 5.66 9.88 -8.36
N ALA A 890 6.43 8.90 -7.95
CA ALA A 890 7.85 8.88 -8.26
C ALA A 890 8.09 8.83 -9.77
N GLN A 891 7.33 8.00 -10.49
CA GLN A 891 7.43 7.96 -11.95
C GLN A 891 7.01 9.26 -12.63
N VAL A 892 5.98 9.91 -12.14
CA VAL A 892 5.56 11.21 -12.65
C VAL A 892 6.64 12.26 -12.42
N VAL A 893 7.25 12.31 -11.25
CA VAL A 893 8.37 13.24 -10.96
C VAL A 893 9.53 13.01 -11.91
N LEU A 894 9.90 11.74 -12.13
CA LEU A 894 10.95 11.41 -13.09
C LEU A 894 10.56 11.76 -14.51
N TYR A 895 9.32 11.48 -14.90
CA TYR A 895 8.81 11.83 -16.23
C TYR A 895 8.82 13.36 -16.46
N GLU A 896 8.46 14.16 -15.47
CA GLU A 896 8.53 15.62 -15.54
C GLU A 896 9.98 16.12 -15.70
N ALA A 897 10.93 15.43 -15.07
CA ALA A 897 12.36 15.75 -15.16
C ALA A 897 13.02 15.28 -16.48
N MET A 898 12.35 14.41 -17.25
CA MET A 898 12.92 13.88 -18.50
C MET A 898 13.06 14.96 -19.56
N GLU A 899 14.15 14.85 -20.33
CA GLU A 899 14.32 15.59 -21.58
C GLU A 899 13.32 15.08 -22.61
N LYS A 900 12.50 15.97 -23.15
CA LYS A 900 11.43 15.63 -24.11
C LYS A 900 11.62 16.43 -25.41
N PRO A 901 11.46 15.79 -26.57
CA PRO A 901 11.42 16.53 -27.83
C PRO A 901 10.19 17.44 -27.89
N GLU A 902 10.24 18.41 -28.80
CA GLU A 902 9.05 19.22 -29.10
C GLU A 902 7.88 18.35 -29.53
N GLY A 903 6.69 18.81 -29.24
CA GLY A 903 5.47 18.05 -29.49
C GLY A 903 4.25 18.93 -29.65
N ALA A 904 4.26 19.84 -30.66
CA ALA A 904 3.03 20.52 -31.00
C ALA A 904 2.02 19.51 -31.60
N ALA A 905 0.78 19.59 -31.18
CA ALA A 905 -0.29 18.69 -31.61
C ALA A 905 -1.18 19.36 -32.69
N LEU A 906 -1.38 20.65 -32.58
CA LEU A 906 -2.12 21.44 -33.55
C LEU A 906 -1.49 22.83 -33.64
N VAL A 907 -1.19 23.25 -34.89
CA VAL A 907 -0.54 24.53 -35.23
C VAL A 907 -1.39 25.31 -36.23
N THR A 908 -1.54 26.60 -36.01
CA THR A 908 -2.07 27.52 -37.01
C THR A 908 -0.93 28.31 -37.64
N TYR A 909 -0.96 28.46 -38.93
CA TYR A 909 0.06 29.20 -39.71
C TYR A 909 -0.61 30.07 -40.77
N PRO A 910 -0.28 31.38 -40.87
CA PRO A 910 -0.87 32.24 -41.86
C PRO A 910 -0.22 32.00 -43.25
N LEU A 911 -1.02 31.57 -44.21
CA LEU A 911 -0.67 31.54 -45.64
C LEU A 911 -1.30 32.76 -46.29
N ASP A 912 -0.71 33.95 -46.16
CA ASP A 912 -1.33 35.22 -46.44
C ASP A 912 -2.67 35.42 -45.71
N LYS A 913 -3.79 35.51 -46.45
CA LYS A 913 -5.13 35.60 -45.85
C LYS A 913 -5.81 34.25 -45.60
N VAL A 914 -5.18 33.17 -45.97
CA VAL A 914 -5.67 31.81 -45.71
C VAL A 914 -5.07 31.32 -44.41
N ASN A 915 -5.88 30.80 -43.52
CA ASN A 915 -5.40 30.22 -42.30
C ASN A 915 -5.15 28.71 -42.50
N LEU A 916 -3.90 28.28 -42.46
CA LEU A 916 -3.54 26.86 -42.39
C LEU A 916 -3.67 26.37 -40.94
N VAL A 917 -4.40 25.28 -40.75
CA VAL A 917 -4.47 24.55 -39.50
C VAL A 917 -3.90 23.16 -39.76
N LEU A 918 -2.76 22.86 -39.16
CA LEU A 918 -2.12 21.55 -39.25
C LEU A 918 -2.28 20.82 -37.94
N SER A 919 -2.87 19.63 -37.99
CA SER A 919 -3.08 18.76 -36.82
C SER A 919 -2.35 17.42 -36.98
N ALA A 920 -1.66 16.99 -35.92
CA ALA A 920 -1.12 15.65 -35.77
C ALA A 920 -1.88 14.83 -34.68
N ILE A 921 -3.05 15.32 -34.25
CA ILE A 921 -3.91 14.68 -33.28
C ILE A 921 -4.57 13.46 -33.93
N ASP A 922 -4.44 12.29 -33.29
CA ASP A 922 -4.96 11.04 -33.85
C ASP A 922 -6.49 11.05 -33.95
N TYR A 923 -7.00 11.20 -35.17
CA TYR A 923 -8.43 11.18 -35.48
C TYR A 923 -9.03 9.76 -35.59
N HIS A 924 -8.20 8.68 -35.53
CA HIS A 924 -8.68 7.30 -35.52
C HIS A 924 -9.25 6.91 -34.14
N LEU A 925 -8.79 7.58 -33.09
CA LEU A 925 -9.26 7.34 -31.75
C LEU A 925 -10.57 8.09 -31.49
N TRP A 926 -11.68 7.36 -31.51
CA TRP A 926 -13.00 7.93 -31.26
C TRP A 926 -13.58 7.36 -29.96
N THR A 927 -13.39 8.10 -28.86
CA THR A 927 -13.93 7.85 -27.54
C THR A 927 -14.95 8.94 -27.21
N LYS A 928 -15.64 8.81 -26.06
CA LYS A 928 -16.53 9.87 -25.58
C LYS A 928 -15.79 11.20 -25.36
N GLU A 929 -14.58 11.13 -24.83
CA GLU A 929 -13.76 12.32 -24.54
C GLU A 929 -13.24 12.97 -25.83
N THR A 930 -12.71 12.19 -26.75
CA THR A 930 -12.25 12.72 -28.03
C THR A 930 -13.39 13.27 -28.90
N ASP A 931 -14.60 12.70 -28.82
CA ASP A 931 -15.79 13.24 -29.48
C ASP A 931 -16.12 14.66 -28.96
N VAL A 932 -16.12 14.85 -27.64
CA VAL A 932 -16.35 16.16 -27.02
C VAL A 932 -15.26 17.16 -27.44
N PHE A 933 -14.00 16.70 -27.38
CA PHE A 933 -12.85 17.52 -27.79
C PHE A 933 -12.95 18.01 -29.25
N TRP A 934 -13.13 17.08 -30.21
CA TRP A 934 -13.19 17.43 -31.62
C TRP A 934 -14.39 18.34 -31.97
N ARG A 935 -15.55 18.08 -31.37
CA ARG A 935 -16.72 18.93 -31.57
C ARG A 935 -16.53 20.32 -30.98
N THR A 936 -15.92 20.42 -29.82
CA THR A 936 -15.55 21.71 -29.22
C THR A 936 -14.59 22.46 -30.15
N LEU A 937 -13.52 21.78 -30.59
CA LEU A 937 -12.51 22.36 -31.47
C LEU A 937 -13.12 22.89 -32.76
N PHE A 938 -13.95 22.09 -33.44
CA PHE A 938 -14.58 22.53 -34.70
C PHE A 938 -15.50 23.73 -34.51
N LYS A 939 -16.27 23.78 -33.41
CA LYS A 939 -17.07 24.97 -33.06
C LYS A 939 -16.21 26.20 -32.82
N VAL A 940 -15.10 26.04 -32.10
CA VAL A 940 -14.15 27.13 -31.83
C VAL A 940 -13.49 27.62 -33.13
N MET A 941 -13.23 26.73 -34.08
CA MET A 941 -12.76 27.06 -35.41
C MET A 941 -13.82 27.73 -36.29
N GLY A 942 -15.06 27.81 -35.83
CA GLY A 942 -16.18 28.36 -36.58
C GLY A 942 -16.75 27.42 -37.67
N ILE A 943 -16.52 26.11 -37.51
CA ILE A 943 -17.08 25.09 -38.42
C ILE A 943 -18.48 24.70 -37.93
N ASP A 944 -19.47 24.74 -38.83
CA ASP A 944 -20.82 24.28 -38.53
C ASP A 944 -20.87 22.73 -38.46
N ILE A 945 -21.38 22.18 -37.37
CA ILE A 945 -21.56 20.75 -37.19
C ILE A 945 -23.03 20.40 -36.92
N ASP A 946 -23.54 19.36 -37.58
CA ASP A 946 -24.96 18.98 -37.57
C ASP A 946 -25.50 18.73 -36.16
N LYS A 947 -26.62 19.36 -35.81
CA LYS A 947 -27.26 19.32 -34.50
C LYS A 947 -28.07 18.05 -34.22
N LYS A 948 -28.36 17.24 -35.21
CA LYS A 948 -29.27 16.08 -35.06
C LYS A 948 -28.75 14.98 -34.12
N ASP A 949 -27.46 14.89 -33.92
CA ASP A 949 -26.86 13.85 -33.08
C ASP A 949 -26.85 14.15 -31.57
N VAL A 950 -27.05 15.39 -31.14
CA VAL A 950 -27.00 15.79 -29.73
C VAL A 950 -28.18 15.22 -28.92
N GLN A 951 -29.35 15.07 -29.54
CA GLN A 951 -30.55 14.56 -28.85
C GLN A 951 -30.48 13.05 -28.55
N ASN A 952 -29.90 12.25 -29.45
CA ASN A 952 -29.74 10.79 -29.22
C ASN A 952 -28.65 10.46 -28.17
N ARG A 953 -27.71 11.38 -27.91
CA ARG A 953 -26.64 11.20 -26.94
C ARG A 953 -27.05 11.53 -25.52
N ASN A 954 -27.93 12.49 -25.32
CA ASN A 954 -28.47 12.79 -23.98
C ASN A 954 -29.33 11.65 -23.43
N ALA A 955 -29.92 10.84 -24.29
CA ALA A 955 -30.62 9.61 -23.89
C ALA A 955 -29.63 8.50 -23.47
N LYS A 956 -28.54 8.31 -24.22
CA LYS A 956 -27.46 7.35 -23.87
C LYS A 956 -26.62 7.80 -22.69
N LYS A 957 -26.43 9.10 -22.46
CA LYS A 957 -25.76 9.62 -21.28
C LYS A 957 -26.51 9.32 -20.00
N LYS A 958 -27.85 9.44 -20.02
CA LYS A 958 -28.72 9.05 -18.88
C LYS A 958 -28.64 7.55 -18.56
N GLU A 959 -28.47 6.70 -19.57
CA GLU A 959 -28.32 5.26 -19.41
C GLU A 959 -26.94 4.83 -18.90
N HIS A 960 -25.90 5.59 -19.23
CA HIS A 960 -24.54 5.32 -18.80
C HIS A 960 -24.22 5.91 -17.42
N ASP A 961 -24.73 7.07 -17.10
CA ASP A 961 -24.65 7.68 -15.77
C ASP A 961 -25.39 6.81 -14.72
N LEU A 962 -26.46 6.11 -15.12
CA LEU A 962 -27.15 5.10 -14.32
C LEU A 962 -26.35 3.79 -14.13
N LEU A 963 -25.34 3.53 -15.00
CA LEU A 963 -24.51 2.34 -14.91
C LEU A 963 -23.18 2.59 -14.15
N MET A 964 -22.79 3.87 -14.01
CA MET A 964 -21.58 4.29 -13.29
C MET A 964 -21.87 4.75 -11.86
N ASP A 965 -23.10 5.14 -11.57
CA ASP A 965 -23.60 5.21 -10.21
C ASP A 965 -23.89 3.76 -9.77
N GLY A 966 -22.90 3.13 -9.17
CA GLY A 966 -23.10 1.88 -8.47
C GLY A 966 -24.22 2.06 -7.45
N PRO A 967 -24.93 0.98 -7.08
CA PRO A 967 -26.12 1.09 -6.28
C PRO A 967 -25.84 1.90 -5.00
N THR A 968 -26.44 3.06 -4.94
CA THR A 968 -26.57 3.87 -3.73
C THR A 968 -27.64 3.23 -2.84
N ASP A 969 -27.38 2.03 -2.33
CA ASP A 969 -28.18 1.44 -1.26
C ASP A 969 -27.33 0.44 -0.45
#